data_67d3a4ae9afc3867a693b8fb5a3ffbd7
#
_entry.id   67d3a4ae9afc3867a693b8fb5a3ffbd7
#
_cell.length_a   1.000
_cell.length_b   1.000
_cell.length_c   1.000
_cell.angle_alpha   90.00
_cell.angle_beta   90.00
_cell.angle_gamma   90.00
#
_symmetry.space_group_name_H-M   'P 1'
#
loop_
_entity.id
_entity.type
_entity.pdbx_description
1 polymer ?
#
loop_
_entity_poly.entity_id
_entity_poly.type
_entity_poly.pdbx_seq_one_letter_code
_entity_poly.pdbx_strand_id
1 'polypeptide(L)'
;ILKVGATPPPPVTLTLSPTREISLEVVSPLAPIQYKASSETYALSRKEIEALPRGNNNELHDVLLTIPSAVYGSLKQVHIRQDHANLQLRIDGVPIPDTVSSTFSDVISPRAWERADIILGGMEAQYGNKAAAVLDITTKSGTKPSFGSVQMMGGSNKTINPSFEYGGTIGEKFRFYILNSHTATNRGIEPPTLGRSVYHGQSERNQTFIRGDYQHDNRNNFTWLFLNSVAKYQIPTSPGGELDPSGQMLPLLQGSRPGFSPVASQAIDEFQKENNQYGHMVWRHDVNANNFFSLSGYMRHTRATFKTDPLNLLAYTADPAEPFSAADQDRNAYSTGVRFDYTYTHSKQHLIKAGFQLDRTQSVNKTRLFTFADDGGGNPTGDLLSLNADNRQIGYRQEFWIQDQWSPNDQWTFNLGLRGDIVQYQRNEGQVSPRIGVSYKYNPSNVFHVFYGRMFTPPNLEALSFAKLNTLGTRAQPEDVTNNSVRAERAHYFEVGSYHALNRYATLQFTGWYKLSNFLSDAGQFGTTPLLNYFAFERGSQRGIDGALKLQLTENLTARGNVAWGQCKGYGLQSGHFLLEAKEIADINSQGGVFCDHMQTLTSSAIVSYRLLERTTFTGQMLFASGLRTSENEDAKTNSSHSPSYTIYNLSIAHVFPLPWEGQKFLLGFDIVNLFDQRYYINQGEGSIGLGVSHAGMPRSFFFRGQWFF
;
A
#
# COMPACT_ATOMS: atom_id res chain seq x y z
N ILE A 1 -11.30 -24.21 24.00
CA ILE A 1 -12.44 -23.31 23.74
C ILE A 1 -13.22 -23.20 25.04
N LEU A 2 -13.12 -22.08 25.75
CA LEU A 2 -13.94 -21.78 26.92
C LEU A 2 -15.24 -21.11 26.44
N LYS A 3 -16.39 -21.76 26.63
CA LYS A 3 -17.69 -21.10 26.44
C LYS A 3 -17.96 -20.17 27.64
N VAL A 4 -18.03 -18.88 27.41
CA VAL A 4 -18.39 -17.89 28.43
C VAL A 4 -19.91 -17.79 28.48
N GLY A 5 -20.51 -18.25 29.59
CA GLY A 5 -21.93 -18.09 29.89
C GLY A 5 -22.29 -16.65 30.28
N ALA A 6 -23.56 -16.39 30.57
CA ALA A 6 -24.10 -15.07 30.93
C ALA A 6 -23.63 -14.51 32.27
N THR A 7 -22.92 -15.27 33.10
CA THR A 7 -22.23 -14.83 34.31
C THR A 7 -20.75 -14.60 34.04
N PRO A 8 -20.11 -13.55 34.54
CA PRO A 8 -18.68 -13.36 34.36
C PRO A 8 -17.94 -14.59 34.92
N PRO A 9 -17.06 -15.22 34.16
CA PRO A 9 -16.29 -16.35 34.63
C PRO A 9 -15.40 -15.91 35.81
N PRO A 10 -15.09 -16.82 36.74
CA PRO A 10 -14.12 -16.50 37.78
C PRO A 10 -12.78 -16.09 37.11
N PRO A 11 -11.98 -15.23 37.77
CA PRO A 11 -10.73 -14.78 37.23
C PRO A 11 -9.82 -16.00 36.95
N VAL A 12 -9.51 -16.20 35.67
CA VAL A 12 -8.55 -17.23 35.25
C VAL A 12 -7.16 -16.62 35.33
N THR A 13 -6.36 -17.03 36.29
CA THR A 13 -4.95 -16.65 36.36
C THR A 13 -4.17 -17.50 35.36
N LEU A 14 -3.79 -16.91 34.24
CA LEU A 14 -2.91 -17.54 33.27
C LEU A 14 -1.46 -17.19 33.62
N THR A 15 -0.70 -18.16 34.05
CA THR A 15 0.75 -18.01 34.15
C THR A 15 1.34 -18.25 32.75
N LEU A 16 1.59 -17.17 32.02
CA LEU A 16 2.26 -17.25 30.72
C LEU A 16 3.72 -17.60 30.96
N SER A 17 4.13 -18.79 30.52
CA SER A 17 5.53 -19.08 30.32
C SER A 17 6.01 -18.23 29.11
N PRO A 18 7.08 -17.44 29.23
CA PRO A 18 7.52 -16.53 28.16
C PRO A 18 7.98 -17.25 26.88
N THR A 19 7.94 -18.57 26.86
CA THR A 19 8.44 -19.42 25.78
C THR A 19 7.38 -20.12 24.94
N ARG A 20 6.10 -19.91 25.24
CA ARG A 20 5.00 -20.38 24.38
C ARG A 20 4.19 -19.18 23.93
N GLU A 21 4.19 -18.91 22.63
CA GLU A 21 3.08 -18.18 22.00
C GLU A 21 1.83 -19.06 22.20
N ILE A 22 1.15 -18.86 23.32
CA ILE A 22 -0.21 -19.35 23.47
C ILE A 22 -1.06 -18.30 22.77
N SER A 23 -1.44 -18.54 21.53
CA SER A 23 -2.54 -17.83 20.91
C SER A 23 -3.81 -18.26 21.65
N LEU A 24 -4.14 -17.57 22.71
CA LEU A 24 -5.49 -17.64 23.30
C LEU A 24 -6.40 -16.92 22.32
N GLU A 25 -7.08 -17.69 21.48
CA GLU A 25 -8.24 -17.18 20.78
C GLU A 25 -9.33 -16.95 21.83
N VAL A 26 -9.30 -15.78 22.49
CA VAL A 26 -10.44 -15.31 23.29
C VAL A 26 -11.49 -14.95 22.25
N VAL A 27 -12.43 -15.85 22.03
CA VAL A 27 -13.62 -15.58 21.23
C VAL A 27 -14.53 -14.66 22.06
N SER A 28 -14.06 -13.42 22.25
CA SER A 28 -14.97 -12.32 22.56
C SER A 28 -15.71 -12.01 21.26
N PRO A 29 -17.03 -11.84 21.29
CA PRO A 29 -17.80 -11.43 20.10
C PRO A 29 -17.26 -10.16 19.46
N LEU A 30 -16.59 -9.31 20.22
CA LEU A 30 -15.95 -8.07 19.78
C LEU A 30 -14.49 -8.06 20.26
N ALA A 31 -13.58 -7.55 19.43
CA ALA A 31 -12.20 -7.33 19.85
C ALA A 31 -12.17 -6.44 21.11
N PRO A 32 -11.34 -6.76 22.11
CA PRO A 32 -11.26 -5.95 23.32
C PRO A 32 -10.78 -4.54 22.97
N ILE A 33 -11.38 -3.54 23.61
CA ILE A 33 -10.95 -2.14 23.45
C ILE A 33 -9.49 -2.01 23.88
N GLN A 34 -8.67 -1.46 23.00
CA GLN A 34 -7.25 -1.20 23.28
C GLN A 34 -7.11 0.08 24.14
N TYR A 35 -7.42 -0.01 25.44
CA TYR A 35 -7.48 1.14 26.34
C TYR A 35 -6.12 1.81 26.64
N LYS A 36 -5.00 1.24 26.20
CA LYS A 36 -3.66 1.82 26.33
C LYS A 36 -3.14 2.43 25.02
N ALA A 37 -3.80 2.19 23.91
CA ALA A 37 -3.44 2.81 22.65
C ALA A 37 -3.86 4.28 22.64
N SER A 38 -2.97 5.14 22.15
CA SER A 38 -3.23 6.57 21.96
C SER A 38 -3.47 6.95 20.50
N SER A 39 -3.80 5.97 19.68
CA SER A 39 -4.05 6.12 18.24
C SER A 39 -5.13 5.16 17.79
N GLU A 40 -5.69 5.47 16.62
CA GLU A 40 -6.64 4.61 15.96
C GLU A 40 -5.97 3.34 15.41
N THR A 41 -6.49 2.17 15.79
CA THR A 41 -5.95 0.88 15.33
C THR A 41 -7.06 -0.04 14.85
N TYR A 42 -6.78 -0.75 13.75
CA TYR A 42 -7.63 -1.79 13.19
C TYR A 42 -6.87 -3.10 13.16
N ALA A 43 -7.52 -4.17 13.58
CA ALA A 43 -6.99 -5.52 13.41
C ALA A 43 -7.90 -6.31 12.47
N LEU A 44 -7.31 -6.91 11.46
CA LEU A 44 -7.97 -7.83 10.54
C LEU A 44 -7.44 -9.23 10.77
N SER A 45 -8.28 -10.09 11.30
CA SER A 45 -7.95 -11.51 11.48
C SER A 45 -7.99 -12.25 10.14
N ARG A 46 -7.31 -13.39 10.07
CA ARG A 46 -7.38 -14.31 8.93
C ARG A 46 -8.82 -14.61 8.51
N LYS A 47 -9.73 -14.89 9.46
CA LYS A 47 -11.14 -15.16 9.18
C LYS A 47 -11.84 -13.99 8.50
N GLU A 48 -11.55 -12.76 8.93
CA GLU A 48 -12.13 -11.55 8.32
C GLU A 48 -11.60 -11.33 6.90
N ILE A 49 -10.33 -11.64 6.64
CA ILE A 49 -9.72 -11.55 5.30
C ILE A 49 -10.29 -12.64 4.37
N GLU A 50 -10.37 -13.89 4.85
CA GLU A 50 -10.92 -15.03 4.08
C GLU A 50 -12.42 -14.89 3.80
N ALA A 51 -13.16 -14.13 4.61
CA ALA A 51 -14.58 -13.85 4.41
C ALA A 51 -14.86 -12.80 3.32
N LEU A 52 -13.88 -12.01 2.90
CA LEU A 52 -14.05 -11.05 1.82
C LEU A 52 -14.39 -11.75 0.50
N PRO A 53 -15.10 -11.10 -0.44
CA PRO A 53 -15.25 -11.61 -1.80
C PRO A 53 -13.88 -11.93 -2.40
N ARG A 54 -13.76 -13.07 -3.10
CA ARG A 54 -12.51 -13.72 -3.55
C ARG A 54 -11.64 -14.32 -2.43
N GLY A 55 -11.99 -14.13 -1.14
CA GLY A 55 -11.29 -14.72 0.01
C GLY A 55 -9.82 -14.29 0.08
N ASN A 56 -8.94 -15.25 0.35
CA ASN A 56 -7.50 -15.02 0.41
C ASN A 56 -6.81 -14.82 -0.97
N ASN A 57 -7.59 -14.76 -2.08
CA ASN A 57 -7.10 -14.35 -3.39
C ASN A 57 -7.17 -12.83 -3.61
N ASN A 58 -7.63 -12.07 -2.63
CA ASN A 58 -7.57 -10.63 -2.65
C ASN A 58 -6.12 -10.14 -2.73
N GLU A 59 -5.93 -8.98 -3.32
CA GLU A 59 -4.65 -8.26 -3.30
C GLU A 59 -4.60 -7.34 -2.07
N LEU A 60 -3.44 -6.77 -1.78
CA LEU A 60 -3.24 -5.87 -0.64
C LEU A 60 -4.24 -4.70 -0.64
N HIS A 61 -4.46 -4.07 -1.80
CA HIS A 61 -5.37 -2.94 -1.92
C HIS A 61 -6.83 -3.32 -1.60
N ASP A 62 -7.30 -4.51 -2.01
CA ASP A 62 -8.67 -4.97 -1.70
C ASP A 62 -8.90 -5.09 -0.18
N VAL A 63 -7.88 -5.54 0.55
CA VAL A 63 -7.94 -5.64 2.01
C VAL A 63 -7.92 -4.26 2.65
N LEU A 64 -7.03 -3.37 2.20
CA LEU A 64 -6.90 -2.01 2.74
C LEU A 64 -8.13 -1.14 2.49
N LEU A 65 -8.84 -1.31 1.37
CA LEU A 65 -10.08 -0.57 1.10
C LEU A 65 -11.23 -0.89 2.09
N THR A 66 -11.02 -1.83 3.00
CA THR A 66 -12.00 -2.15 4.05
C THR A 66 -11.79 -1.37 5.35
N ILE A 67 -10.77 -0.51 5.44
CA ILE A 67 -10.51 0.35 6.60
C ILE A 67 -10.90 1.81 6.31
N PRO A 68 -11.12 2.65 7.34
CA PRO A 68 -11.44 4.06 7.14
C PRO A 68 -10.32 4.82 6.43
N SER A 69 -10.69 5.89 5.76
CA SER A 69 -9.77 6.80 5.06
C SER A 69 -8.85 6.14 4.02
N ALA A 70 -9.14 4.91 3.61
CA ALA A 70 -8.46 4.27 2.50
C ALA A 70 -9.06 4.73 1.17
N VAL A 71 -8.21 5.25 0.31
CA VAL A 71 -8.54 5.76 -1.03
C VAL A 71 -7.83 4.91 -2.07
N TYR A 72 -8.54 4.42 -3.07
CA TYR A 72 -7.94 3.75 -4.22
C TYR A 72 -7.48 4.79 -5.24
N GLY A 73 -6.17 4.92 -5.39
CA GLY A 73 -5.52 5.94 -6.20
C GLY A 73 -5.22 5.52 -7.65
N SER A 74 -5.69 4.38 -8.13
CA SER A 74 -5.28 3.73 -9.38
C SER A 74 -3.94 2.98 -9.29
N LEU A 75 -3.60 2.21 -10.34
CA LEU A 75 -2.37 1.40 -10.41
C LEU A 75 -2.13 0.56 -9.14
N LYS A 76 -3.23 0.06 -8.54
CA LYS A 76 -3.23 -0.72 -7.29
C LYS A 76 -2.70 0.01 -6.05
N GLN A 77 -2.51 1.32 -6.11
CA GLN A 77 -2.07 2.12 -4.99
C GLN A 77 -3.22 2.44 -4.03
N VAL A 78 -2.93 2.42 -2.74
CA VAL A 78 -3.87 2.85 -1.70
C VAL A 78 -3.23 3.97 -0.90
N HIS A 79 -3.97 5.07 -0.82
CA HIS A 79 -3.63 6.23 -0.01
C HIS A 79 -4.44 6.19 1.27
N ILE A 80 -3.82 6.49 2.41
CA ILE A 80 -4.48 6.49 3.70
C ILE A 80 -4.42 7.91 4.27
N ARG A 81 -5.57 8.40 4.76
CA ARG A 81 -5.70 9.76 5.30
C ARG A 81 -5.22 10.83 4.32
N GLN A 82 -5.53 10.64 3.03
CA GLN A 82 -5.21 11.57 1.93
C GLN A 82 -3.69 11.75 1.70
N ASP A 83 -2.88 10.82 2.17
CA ASP A 83 -1.42 10.87 2.07
C ASP A 83 -0.92 9.93 0.97
N HIS A 84 -0.12 10.43 0.03
CA HIS A 84 0.30 9.65 -1.13
C HIS A 84 1.32 8.58 -0.72
N ALA A 85 0.94 7.28 -0.90
CA ALA A 85 1.79 6.09 -0.70
C ALA A 85 2.63 6.12 0.61
N ASN A 86 2.16 6.80 1.64
CA ASN A 86 2.87 7.06 2.89
C ASN A 86 2.55 5.99 3.97
N LEU A 87 2.51 4.73 3.53
CA LEU A 87 2.25 3.55 4.36
C LEU A 87 3.54 2.82 4.68
N GLN A 88 3.84 2.61 5.96
CA GLN A 88 4.92 1.72 6.39
C GLN A 88 4.43 0.28 6.42
N LEU A 89 5.02 -0.58 5.60
CA LEU A 89 4.76 -2.01 5.61
C LEU A 89 5.78 -2.74 6.50
N ARG A 90 5.28 -3.61 7.38
CA ARG A 90 6.08 -4.46 8.26
C ARG A 90 5.64 -5.92 8.13
N ILE A 91 6.56 -6.85 8.26
CA ILE A 91 6.28 -8.28 8.34
C ILE A 91 6.89 -8.82 9.63
N ASP A 92 6.05 -9.42 10.48
CA ASP A 92 6.45 -9.96 11.79
C ASP A 92 7.26 -8.95 12.62
N GLY A 93 6.82 -7.67 12.62
CA GLY A 93 7.45 -6.58 13.34
C GLY A 93 8.68 -5.96 12.69
N VAL A 94 9.19 -6.49 11.57
CA VAL A 94 10.35 -5.96 10.85
C VAL A 94 9.90 -5.08 9.67
N PRO A 95 10.31 -3.81 9.59
CA PRO A 95 9.92 -2.94 8.48
C PRO A 95 10.56 -3.40 7.17
N ILE A 96 9.77 -3.36 6.10
CA ILE A 96 10.28 -3.58 4.75
C ILE A 96 10.92 -2.27 4.27
N PRO A 97 12.19 -2.29 3.80
CA PRO A 97 12.81 -1.12 3.18
C PRO A 97 11.95 -0.57 2.05
N ASP A 98 11.77 0.74 2.04
CA ASP A 98 10.91 1.42 1.09
C ASP A 98 11.50 1.45 -0.32
N THR A 99 10.64 1.35 -1.35
CA THR A 99 11.01 1.41 -2.77
C THR A 99 9.80 1.77 -3.63
N VAL A 100 10.03 2.39 -4.77
CA VAL A 100 9.01 2.69 -5.79
C VAL A 100 9.03 1.70 -6.96
N SER A 101 9.94 0.72 -6.96
CA SER A 101 10.10 -0.23 -8.07
C SER A 101 9.08 -1.37 -8.08
N SER A 102 8.19 -1.48 -7.10
CA SER A 102 7.09 -2.45 -7.08
C SER A 102 5.77 -1.71 -7.13
N THR A 103 5.41 -1.18 -8.30
CA THR A 103 4.22 -0.34 -8.45
C THR A 103 2.95 -1.18 -8.55
N PHE A 104 3.00 -2.29 -9.28
CA PHE A 104 1.81 -3.10 -9.59
C PHE A 104 1.72 -4.41 -8.80
N SER A 105 2.83 -4.89 -8.23
CA SER A 105 2.86 -6.16 -7.52
C SER A 105 2.89 -5.99 -6.01
N ASP A 106 2.04 -6.75 -5.30
CA ASP A 106 2.11 -6.86 -3.86
C ASP A 106 3.43 -7.48 -3.42
N VAL A 107 3.98 -6.97 -2.31
CA VAL A 107 5.19 -7.53 -1.69
C VAL A 107 4.91 -8.93 -1.16
N ILE A 108 3.77 -9.11 -0.48
CA ILE A 108 3.37 -10.39 0.15
C ILE A 108 1.88 -10.66 -0.10
N SER A 109 1.57 -11.89 -0.52
CA SER A 109 0.19 -12.32 -0.71
C SER A 109 -0.59 -12.35 0.61
N PRO A 110 -1.86 -11.87 0.66
CA PRO A 110 -2.74 -12.02 1.83
C PRO A 110 -2.94 -13.49 2.28
N ARG A 111 -2.65 -14.48 1.44
CA ARG A 111 -2.64 -15.88 1.83
C ARG A 111 -1.66 -16.22 2.93
N ALA A 112 -0.52 -15.51 2.98
CA ALA A 112 0.49 -15.72 4.01
C ALA A 112 0.11 -15.06 5.34
N TRP A 113 -0.96 -14.25 5.40
CA TRP A 113 -1.30 -13.48 6.59
C TRP A 113 -2.10 -14.31 7.60
N GLU A 114 -1.71 -14.28 8.84
CA GLU A 114 -2.50 -14.73 9.97
C GLU A 114 -3.32 -13.58 10.55
N ARG A 115 -2.73 -12.37 10.53
CA ARG A 115 -3.32 -11.14 11.03
C ARG A 115 -2.67 -9.94 10.37
N ALA A 116 -3.43 -8.85 10.23
CA ALA A 116 -2.91 -7.54 9.84
C ALA A 116 -3.34 -6.51 10.89
N ASP A 117 -2.37 -5.82 11.48
CA ASP A 117 -2.60 -4.70 12.40
C ASP A 117 -2.30 -3.40 11.67
N ILE A 118 -3.30 -2.52 11.58
CA ILE A 118 -3.21 -1.23 10.90
C ILE A 118 -3.31 -0.12 11.94
N ILE A 119 -2.27 0.70 12.03
CA ILE A 119 -2.20 1.86 12.91
C ILE A 119 -2.34 3.09 12.04
N LEU A 120 -3.39 3.88 12.24
CA LEU A 120 -3.64 5.11 11.52
C LEU A 120 -3.13 6.32 12.31
N GLY A 121 -2.21 7.06 11.71
CA GLY A 121 -1.76 8.37 12.20
C GLY A 121 -0.90 8.34 13.46
N GLY A 122 -1.50 8.33 14.63
CA GLY A 122 -0.84 8.53 15.94
C GLY A 122 0.18 7.46 16.36
N MET A 123 1.28 7.37 15.65
CA MET A 123 2.25 6.27 15.76
C MET A 123 3.22 6.45 16.93
N GLU A 124 3.47 5.38 17.70
CA GLU A 124 4.53 5.29 18.71
C GLU A 124 5.93 5.60 18.13
N ALA A 125 6.91 5.94 19.00
CA ALA A 125 8.25 6.35 18.58
C ALA A 125 9.03 5.28 17.79
N GLN A 126 8.71 4.00 17.97
CA GLN A 126 9.31 2.89 17.22
C GLN A 126 8.95 2.87 15.73
N TYR A 127 7.89 3.57 15.32
CA TYR A 127 7.45 3.69 13.93
C TYR A 127 7.96 5.00 13.32
N GLY A 128 8.40 4.97 12.07
CA GLY A 128 8.94 6.14 11.39
C GLY A 128 8.96 6.01 9.87
N ASN A 129 9.53 7.01 9.20
CA ASN A 129 9.68 7.12 7.75
C ASN A 129 8.39 7.26 6.94
N LYS A 130 7.24 7.07 7.56
CA LYS A 130 5.92 7.24 6.98
C LYS A 130 5.03 7.92 8.00
N ALA A 131 4.11 8.75 7.54
CA ALA A 131 3.29 9.58 8.42
C ALA A 131 1.80 9.22 8.41
N ALA A 132 1.32 8.46 7.42
CA ALA A 132 -0.10 8.15 7.28
C ALA A 132 -0.53 6.92 8.07
N ALA A 133 0.15 5.79 7.89
CA ALA A 133 -0.22 4.55 8.55
C ALA A 133 0.95 3.55 8.64
N VAL A 134 0.79 2.58 9.54
CA VAL A 134 1.61 1.36 9.61
C VAL A 134 0.72 0.15 9.36
N LEU A 135 1.11 -0.71 8.46
CA LEU A 135 0.55 -2.05 8.28
C LEU A 135 1.56 -3.08 8.77
N ASP A 136 1.29 -3.70 9.90
CA ASP A 136 2.12 -4.78 10.47
C ASP A 136 1.42 -6.12 10.24
N ILE A 137 2.01 -6.94 9.38
CA ILE A 137 1.49 -8.25 8.98
C ILE A 137 2.15 -9.32 9.84
N THR A 138 1.36 -10.03 10.63
CA THR A 138 1.78 -11.28 11.25
C THR A 138 1.54 -12.40 10.25
N THR A 139 2.59 -13.16 9.92
CA THR A 139 2.51 -14.23 8.94
C THR A 139 2.19 -15.58 9.56
N LYS A 140 1.61 -16.49 8.74
CA LYS A 140 1.38 -17.89 9.13
C LYS A 140 2.69 -18.59 9.47
N SER A 141 2.65 -19.50 10.44
CA SER A 141 3.73 -20.40 10.81
C SER A 141 3.25 -21.85 10.81
N GLY A 142 4.18 -22.79 10.86
CA GLY A 142 3.87 -24.22 10.98
C GLY A 142 3.22 -24.57 12.31
N THR A 143 2.32 -25.56 12.30
CA THR A 143 1.60 -26.06 13.47
C THR A 143 1.73 -27.59 13.61
N LYS A 144 1.34 -28.10 14.77
CA LYS A 144 1.15 -29.52 15.01
C LYS A 144 -0.32 -29.76 15.41
N PRO A 145 -1.09 -30.55 14.68
CA PRO A 145 -0.72 -31.26 13.45
C PRO A 145 -0.35 -30.32 12.31
N SER A 146 0.38 -30.84 11.32
CA SER A 146 0.68 -30.14 10.08
C SER A 146 -0.59 -29.86 9.30
N PHE A 147 -0.60 -28.81 8.49
CA PHE A 147 -1.72 -28.45 7.62
C PHE A 147 -1.22 -28.10 6.23
N GLY A 148 -2.08 -28.25 5.26
CA GLY A 148 -1.80 -27.83 3.90
C GLY A 148 -3.07 -27.50 3.14
N SER A 149 -2.92 -26.80 2.02
CA SER A 149 -4.00 -26.63 1.07
C SER A 149 -3.50 -26.46 -0.36
N VAL A 150 -4.31 -26.97 -1.29
CA VAL A 150 -4.22 -26.67 -2.72
C VAL A 150 -5.46 -25.91 -3.12
N GLN A 151 -5.31 -24.81 -3.84
CA GLN A 151 -6.44 -24.01 -4.31
C GLN A 151 -6.29 -23.67 -5.77
N MET A 152 -7.43 -23.59 -6.45
CA MET A 152 -7.58 -23.03 -7.78
C MET A 152 -8.70 -21.99 -7.76
N MET A 153 -8.43 -20.77 -8.23
CA MET A 153 -9.45 -19.79 -8.58
C MET A 153 -9.41 -19.56 -10.09
N GLY A 154 -10.57 -19.44 -10.71
CA GLY A 154 -10.72 -19.09 -12.11
C GLY A 154 -11.92 -18.17 -12.32
N GLY A 155 -11.93 -17.38 -13.39
CA GLY A 155 -13.07 -16.50 -13.64
C GLY A 155 -12.91 -15.52 -14.80
N SER A 156 -13.63 -14.42 -14.69
CA SER A 156 -13.66 -13.34 -15.68
C SER A 156 -12.26 -12.85 -16.03
N ASN A 157 -12.12 -12.26 -17.22
CA ASN A 157 -10.85 -11.78 -17.78
C ASN A 157 -9.79 -12.90 -17.92
N LYS A 158 -10.22 -14.14 -18.15
CA LYS A 158 -9.35 -15.33 -18.19
C LYS A 158 -8.44 -15.45 -16.96
N THR A 159 -8.94 -15.02 -15.80
CA THR A 159 -8.18 -15.08 -14.56
C THR A 159 -8.04 -16.54 -14.11
N ILE A 160 -6.80 -16.93 -13.80
CA ILE A 160 -6.46 -18.19 -13.12
C ILE A 160 -5.51 -17.89 -11.97
N ASN A 161 -5.73 -18.56 -10.82
CA ASN A 161 -4.87 -18.40 -9.65
C ASN A 161 -4.73 -19.74 -8.91
N PRO A 162 -3.83 -20.67 -9.39
CA PRO A 162 -3.40 -21.81 -8.61
C PRO A 162 -2.52 -21.40 -7.44
N SER A 163 -2.68 -22.07 -6.30
CA SER A 163 -1.81 -21.89 -5.15
C SER A 163 -1.69 -23.14 -4.30
N PHE A 164 -0.58 -23.23 -3.59
CA PHE A 164 -0.25 -24.29 -2.66
C PHE A 164 0.32 -23.69 -1.38
N GLU A 165 -0.11 -24.17 -0.22
CA GLU A 165 0.50 -23.86 1.05
C GLU A 165 0.67 -25.13 1.91
N TYR A 166 1.73 -25.17 2.70
CA TYR A 166 1.97 -26.24 3.66
C TYR A 166 2.74 -25.72 4.86
N GLY A 167 2.31 -26.08 6.05
CA GLY A 167 2.94 -25.74 7.30
C GLY A 167 2.98 -26.91 8.27
N GLY A 168 4.09 -27.07 8.98
CA GLY A 168 4.28 -28.17 9.90
C GLY A 168 5.44 -27.98 10.85
N THR A 169 5.75 -29.04 11.61
CA THR A 169 6.85 -29.07 12.58
C THR A 169 7.82 -30.20 12.26
N ILE A 170 9.11 -29.96 12.48
CA ILE A 170 10.16 -30.99 12.48
C ILE A 170 10.69 -31.11 13.90
N GLY A 171 10.40 -32.23 14.55
CA GLY A 171 10.65 -32.40 15.97
C GLY A 171 9.76 -31.45 16.81
N GLU A 172 10.30 -30.98 17.94
CA GLU A 172 9.60 -30.07 18.87
C GLU A 172 10.02 -28.61 18.73
N LYS A 173 11.17 -28.34 18.07
CA LYS A 173 11.84 -27.05 18.09
C LYS A 173 11.74 -26.28 16.78
N PHE A 174 11.46 -26.93 15.66
CA PHE A 174 11.44 -26.28 14.36
C PHE A 174 10.06 -26.32 13.73
N ARG A 175 9.56 -25.13 13.34
CA ARG A 175 8.32 -24.94 12.59
C ARG A 175 8.65 -24.34 11.25
N PHE A 176 7.90 -24.69 10.21
CA PHE A 176 8.08 -24.14 8.89
C PHE A 176 6.72 -23.91 8.20
N TYR A 177 6.70 -22.94 7.30
CA TYR A 177 5.56 -22.64 6.44
C TYR A 177 6.05 -22.25 5.05
N ILE A 178 5.41 -22.79 4.02
CA ILE A 178 5.72 -22.54 2.62
C ILE A 178 4.44 -22.21 1.89
N LEU A 179 4.48 -21.19 1.03
CA LEU A 179 3.40 -20.78 0.14
C LEU A 179 3.97 -20.49 -1.24
N ASN A 180 3.29 -20.98 -2.28
CA ASN A 180 3.45 -20.51 -3.65
C ASN A 180 2.07 -20.18 -4.25
N SER A 181 1.98 -19.06 -4.97
CA SER A 181 0.77 -18.61 -5.64
C SER A 181 1.15 -18.02 -7.00
N HIS A 182 0.45 -18.47 -8.04
CA HIS A 182 0.57 -17.92 -9.38
C HIS A 182 -0.74 -17.27 -9.78
N THR A 183 -0.69 -16.11 -10.43
CA THR A 183 -1.87 -15.41 -10.96
C THR A 183 -1.60 -15.02 -12.40
N ALA A 184 -2.52 -15.35 -13.29
CA ALA A 184 -2.54 -14.84 -14.66
C ALA A 184 -3.94 -14.28 -14.96
N THR A 185 -4.00 -13.14 -15.66
CA THR A 185 -5.26 -12.47 -16.04
C THR A 185 -5.07 -11.56 -17.24
N ASN A 186 -6.14 -11.30 -18.00
CA ASN A 186 -6.14 -10.30 -19.08
C ASN A 186 -6.54 -8.89 -18.61
N ARG A 187 -6.64 -8.67 -17.28
CA ARG A 187 -6.92 -7.36 -16.66
C ARG A 187 -6.00 -7.18 -15.45
N GLY A 188 -4.71 -7.08 -15.74
CA GLY A 188 -3.67 -6.95 -14.70
C GLY A 188 -3.56 -5.56 -14.12
N ILE A 189 -3.80 -4.55 -14.96
CA ILE A 189 -3.82 -3.12 -14.64
C ILE A 189 -5.15 -2.56 -15.12
N GLU A 190 -5.61 -1.46 -14.54
CA GLU A 190 -6.82 -0.76 -14.92
C GLU A 190 -6.66 -0.19 -16.35
N PRO A 191 -7.57 -0.54 -17.29
CA PRO A 191 -7.49 -0.03 -18.65
C PRO A 191 -7.95 1.42 -18.74
N PRO A 192 -7.55 2.16 -19.78
CA PRO A 192 -7.96 3.55 -19.98
C PRO A 192 -9.43 3.71 -20.39
N THR A 193 -10.11 2.62 -20.76
CA THR A 193 -11.50 2.67 -21.26
C THR A 193 -12.46 1.85 -20.42
N LEU A 194 -13.72 2.29 -20.33
CA LEU A 194 -14.82 1.60 -19.61
C LEU A 194 -15.27 0.29 -20.27
N GLY A 195 -14.66 -0.13 -21.38
CA GLY A 195 -14.98 -1.35 -22.09
C GLY A 195 -14.78 -2.62 -21.25
N ARG A 196 -15.46 -3.72 -21.63
CA ARG A 196 -15.19 -5.04 -21.06
C ARG A 196 -13.92 -5.65 -21.64
N SER A 197 -13.62 -5.38 -22.90
CA SER A 197 -12.38 -5.79 -23.55
C SER A 197 -11.24 -4.89 -23.10
N VAL A 198 -10.15 -5.51 -22.73
CA VAL A 198 -8.89 -4.82 -22.38
C VAL A 198 -7.87 -5.19 -23.46
N TYR A 199 -7.33 -4.17 -24.13
CA TYR A 199 -6.24 -4.33 -25.07
C TYR A 199 -4.92 -4.22 -24.31
N HIS A 200 -3.98 -5.15 -24.54
CA HIS A 200 -2.69 -5.23 -23.84
C HIS A 200 -2.84 -5.23 -22.29
N GLY A 201 -3.83 -5.99 -21.77
CA GLY A 201 -4.08 -6.08 -20.32
C GLY A 201 -3.53 -7.35 -19.67
N GLN A 202 -2.73 -8.16 -20.37
CA GLN A 202 -2.23 -9.42 -19.82
C GLN A 202 -1.24 -9.16 -18.67
N SER A 203 -1.38 -9.92 -17.62
CA SER A 203 -0.40 -9.96 -16.55
C SER A 203 -0.22 -11.36 -15.99
N GLU A 204 0.99 -11.61 -15.53
CA GLU A 204 1.37 -12.82 -14.81
C GLU A 204 2.17 -12.45 -13.57
N ARG A 205 1.88 -13.10 -12.45
CA ARG A 205 2.59 -12.91 -11.18
C ARG A 205 2.80 -14.24 -10.50
N ASN A 206 4.01 -14.50 -10.03
CA ASN A 206 4.34 -15.63 -9.17
C ASN A 206 4.90 -15.11 -7.85
N GLN A 207 4.36 -15.61 -6.74
CA GLN A 207 4.77 -15.25 -5.40
C GLN A 207 5.13 -16.51 -4.60
N THR A 208 6.31 -16.50 -4.02
CA THR A 208 6.78 -17.55 -3.10
C THR A 208 7.08 -16.94 -1.74
N PHE A 209 6.62 -17.60 -0.69
CA PHE A 209 6.89 -17.21 0.68
C PHE A 209 7.33 -18.44 1.47
N ILE A 210 8.39 -18.30 2.25
CA ILE A 210 8.95 -19.36 3.10
C ILE A 210 9.25 -18.73 4.46
N ARG A 211 8.82 -19.41 5.54
CA ARG A 211 9.12 -19.04 6.91
C ARG A 211 9.65 -20.25 7.67
N GLY A 212 10.63 -20.02 8.55
CA GLY A 212 11.10 -20.98 9.52
C GLY A 212 11.20 -20.34 10.91
N ASP A 213 10.77 -21.06 11.93
CA ASP A 213 10.87 -20.65 13.32
C ASP A 213 11.64 -21.74 14.07
N TYR A 214 12.72 -21.40 14.76
CA TYR A 214 13.54 -22.31 15.54
C TYR A 214 13.63 -21.86 17.00
N GLN A 215 13.07 -22.66 17.88
CA GLN A 215 13.19 -22.48 19.32
C GLN A 215 14.44 -23.20 19.80
N HIS A 216 15.55 -22.46 20.00
CA HIS A 216 16.80 -23.02 20.47
C HIS A 216 16.63 -23.53 21.90
N ASP A 217 16.14 -22.69 22.80
CA ASP A 217 15.81 -22.96 24.18
C ASP A 217 14.62 -22.06 24.64
N ASN A 218 14.37 -22.02 25.96
CA ASN A 218 13.26 -21.27 26.53
C ASN A 218 13.42 -19.75 26.47
N ARG A 219 14.59 -19.23 26.11
CA ARG A 219 14.89 -17.78 26.03
C ARG A 219 15.24 -17.32 24.63
N ASN A 220 15.65 -18.25 23.76
CA ASN A 220 16.19 -17.92 22.45
C ASN A 220 15.31 -18.47 21.35
N ASN A 221 14.71 -17.57 20.55
CA ASN A 221 13.90 -17.89 19.39
C ASN A 221 14.50 -17.23 18.15
N PHE A 222 14.57 -17.97 17.06
CA PHE A 222 15.01 -17.48 15.75
C PHE A 222 13.88 -17.65 14.76
N THR A 223 13.54 -16.56 14.07
CA THR A 223 12.60 -16.56 12.95
C THR A 223 13.32 -16.07 11.72
N TRP A 224 13.15 -16.74 10.60
CA TRP A 224 13.60 -16.27 9.32
C TRP A 224 12.50 -16.42 8.28
N LEU A 225 12.47 -15.51 7.36
CA LEU A 225 11.57 -15.60 6.22
C LEU A 225 12.26 -15.13 4.94
N PHE A 226 11.72 -15.62 3.84
CA PHE A 226 12.08 -15.21 2.49
C PHE A 226 10.82 -15.11 1.65
N LEU A 227 10.70 -14.04 0.90
CA LEU A 227 9.66 -13.86 -0.11
C LEU A 227 10.29 -13.47 -1.45
N ASN A 228 9.65 -13.92 -2.52
CA ASN A 228 9.98 -13.56 -3.89
C ASN A 228 8.69 -13.34 -4.67
N SER A 229 8.56 -12.17 -5.32
CA SER A 229 7.46 -11.84 -6.20
C SER A 229 8.02 -11.41 -7.55
N VAL A 230 7.66 -12.15 -8.60
CA VAL A 230 8.03 -11.83 -9.99
C VAL A 230 6.76 -11.62 -10.78
N ALA A 231 6.67 -10.51 -11.50
CA ALA A 231 5.51 -10.18 -12.28
C ALA A 231 5.87 -9.57 -13.64
N LYS A 232 4.99 -9.78 -14.62
CA LYS A 232 5.00 -9.10 -15.91
C LYS A 232 3.61 -8.54 -16.18
N TYR A 233 3.54 -7.29 -16.58
CA TYR A 233 2.32 -6.57 -16.93
C TYR A 233 2.47 -5.97 -18.33
N GLN A 234 1.53 -6.22 -19.23
CA GLN A 234 1.32 -5.36 -20.37
C GLN A 234 0.67 -4.08 -19.92
N ILE A 235 0.97 -2.98 -20.62
CA ILE A 235 0.36 -1.68 -20.35
C ILE A 235 -0.89 -1.56 -21.24
N PRO A 236 -2.08 -1.42 -20.63
CA PRO A 236 -3.32 -1.34 -21.40
C PRO A 236 -3.36 -0.11 -22.30
N THR A 237 -3.86 -0.31 -23.52
CA THR A 237 -3.96 0.71 -24.56
C THR A 237 -5.41 1.02 -24.92
N SER A 238 -5.63 2.19 -25.55
CA SER A 238 -6.95 2.62 -26.04
C SER A 238 -7.11 2.28 -27.53
N PRO A 239 -8.25 1.73 -27.97
CA PRO A 239 -8.57 1.62 -29.38
C PRO A 239 -8.98 2.97 -29.97
N GLY A 240 -8.76 3.14 -31.26
CA GLY A 240 -9.27 4.29 -32.03
C GLY A 240 -8.49 5.60 -31.82
N GLY A 241 -7.25 5.53 -31.34
CA GLY A 241 -6.35 6.68 -31.34
C GLY A 241 -6.17 7.22 -32.76
N GLU A 242 -6.13 8.54 -32.90
CA GLU A 242 -5.88 9.21 -34.16
C GLU A 242 -4.38 9.15 -34.49
N LEU A 243 -4.06 8.65 -35.68
CA LEU A 243 -2.68 8.52 -36.13
C LEU A 243 -2.21 9.87 -36.67
N ASP A 244 -1.08 10.36 -36.10
CA ASP A 244 -0.41 11.60 -36.51
C ASP A 244 -1.38 12.80 -36.68
N PRO A 245 -2.11 13.19 -35.63
CA PRO A 245 -3.16 14.22 -35.75
C PRO A 245 -2.61 15.58 -36.21
N SER A 246 -1.32 15.83 -35.99
CA SER A 246 -0.65 17.04 -36.44
C SER A 246 -0.13 16.96 -37.88
N GLY A 247 -0.01 15.76 -38.46
CA GLY A 247 0.66 15.51 -39.75
C GLY A 247 2.19 15.67 -39.73
N GLN A 248 2.81 15.85 -38.56
CA GLN A 248 4.25 16.10 -38.42
C GLN A 248 5.03 14.85 -38.01
N MET A 249 4.44 13.98 -37.20
CA MET A 249 5.16 12.87 -36.56
C MET A 249 5.49 11.72 -37.53
N LEU A 250 4.53 11.33 -38.35
CA LEU A 250 4.71 10.17 -39.24
C LEU A 250 5.82 10.37 -40.28
N PRO A 251 5.95 11.54 -40.96
CA PRO A 251 7.07 11.82 -41.86
C PRO A 251 8.42 11.74 -41.16
N LEU A 252 8.57 12.26 -39.95
CA LEU A 252 9.81 12.22 -39.15
C LEU A 252 10.19 10.80 -38.75
N LEU A 253 9.19 10.02 -38.30
CA LEU A 253 9.40 8.60 -37.93
C LEU A 253 9.80 7.75 -39.14
N GLN A 254 9.18 7.99 -40.31
CA GLN A 254 9.54 7.32 -41.55
C GLN A 254 10.91 7.77 -42.11
N GLY A 255 11.30 9.04 -41.91
CA GLY A 255 12.65 9.53 -42.18
C GLY A 255 13.68 8.82 -41.31
N SER A 256 13.44 8.71 -40.03
CA SER A 256 14.33 8.02 -39.07
C SER A 256 14.38 6.51 -39.28
N ARG A 257 13.30 5.90 -39.79
CA ARG A 257 13.21 4.46 -40.09
C ARG A 257 12.46 4.22 -41.39
N PRO A 258 13.16 4.17 -42.53
CA PRO A 258 12.54 3.91 -43.82
C PRO A 258 11.71 2.63 -43.82
N GLY A 259 10.47 2.72 -44.35
CA GLY A 259 9.53 1.62 -44.39
C GLY A 259 8.75 1.38 -43.07
N PHE A 260 8.90 2.24 -42.10
CA PHE A 260 8.04 2.20 -40.89
C PHE A 260 6.57 2.43 -41.24
N SER A 261 5.73 1.50 -40.79
CA SER A 261 4.26 1.61 -40.82
C SER A 261 3.72 1.37 -39.43
N PRO A 262 3.07 2.36 -38.81
CA PRO A 262 2.59 2.23 -37.46
C PRO A 262 1.46 1.21 -37.34
N VAL A 263 1.41 0.51 -36.22
CA VAL A 263 0.29 -0.35 -35.87
C VAL A 263 -0.90 0.48 -35.37
N ALA A 264 -2.11 -0.09 -35.33
CA ALA A 264 -3.25 0.56 -34.71
C ALA A 264 -2.98 0.82 -33.20
N SER A 265 -3.54 1.90 -32.64
CA SER A 265 -3.26 2.33 -31.26
C SER A 265 -3.47 1.24 -30.21
N GLN A 266 -4.47 0.37 -30.40
CA GLN A 266 -4.73 -0.77 -29.53
C GLN A 266 -3.67 -1.90 -29.64
N ALA A 267 -2.74 -1.83 -30.58
CA ALA A 267 -1.69 -2.83 -30.81
C ALA A 267 -0.29 -2.36 -30.36
N ILE A 268 -0.17 -1.15 -29.81
CA ILE A 268 1.09 -0.66 -29.18
C ILE A 268 1.49 -1.60 -28.06
N ASP A 269 2.73 -2.12 -28.05
CA ASP A 269 3.17 -3.16 -27.10
C ASP A 269 4.17 -2.62 -26.08
N GLU A 270 3.65 -2.11 -24.99
CA GLU A 270 4.43 -1.68 -23.83
C GLU A 270 4.25 -2.67 -22.67
N PHE A 271 5.31 -2.87 -21.89
CA PHE A 271 5.20 -3.76 -20.73
C PHE A 271 6.17 -3.38 -19.60
N GLN A 272 5.76 -3.75 -18.37
CA GLN A 272 6.58 -3.66 -17.17
C GLN A 272 6.85 -5.05 -16.58
N LYS A 273 8.11 -5.31 -16.20
CA LYS A 273 8.50 -6.46 -15.40
C LYS A 273 8.93 -6.00 -14.02
N GLU A 274 8.47 -6.69 -12.99
CA GLU A 274 8.82 -6.43 -11.60
C GLU A 274 9.42 -7.68 -10.96
N ASN A 275 10.48 -7.49 -10.19
CA ASN A 275 11.04 -8.50 -9.31
C ASN A 275 11.24 -7.88 -7.93
N ASN A 276 10.69 -8.52 -6.90
CA ASN A 276 10.76 -8.06 -5.53
C ASN A 276 11.12 -9.23 -4.63
N GLN A 277 12.30 -9.17 -4.05
CA GLN A 277 12.85 -10.16 -3.12
C GLN A 277 13.08 -9.50 -1.77
N TYR A 278 12.63 -10.15 -0.70
CA TYR A 278 12.84 -9.69 0.65
C TYR A 278 13.12 -10.86 1.56
N GLY A 279 14.01 -10.69 2.49
CA GLY A 279 14.26 -11.64 3.54
C GLY A 279 14.70 -10.97 4.82
N HIS A 280 14.34 -11.56 5.96
CA HIS A 280 14.86 -11.16 7.25
C HIS A 280 15.13 -12.36 8.14
N MET A 281 15.98 -12.13 9.13
CA MET A 281 16.21 -13.03 10.26
C MET A 281 16.05 -12.22 11.55
N VAL A 282 15.29 -12.75 12.50
CA VAL A 282 15.07 -12.16 13.82
C VAL A 282 15.59 -13.12 14.88
N TRP A 283 16.42 -12.64 15.77
CA TRP A 283 16.75 -13.28 17.03
C TRP A 283 16.05 -12.55 18.16
N ARG A 284 15.14 -13.25 18.82
CA ARG A 284 14.51 -12.79 20.06
C ARG A 284 15.16 -13.49 21.24
N HIS A 285 15.58 -12.69 22.22
CA HIS A 285 16.14 -13.18 23.49
C HIS A 285 15.36 -12.62 24.68
N ASP A 286 14.80 -13.52 25.48
CA ASP A 286 14.13 -13.18 26.73
C ASP A 286 15.19 -13.16 27.85
N VAL A 287 15.65 -11.97 28.24
CA VAL A 287 16.69 -11.79 29.29
C VAL A 287 16.17 -12.29 30.64
N ASN A 288 14.91 -11.91 30.94
CA ASN A 288 14.15 -12.42 32.10
C ASN A 288 12.63 -12.16 31.87
N ALA A 289 11.81 -12.40 32.88
CA ALA A 289 10.37 -12.23 32.79
C ALA A 289 9.89 -10.79 32.49
N ASN A 290 10.75 -9.79 32.74
CA ASN A 290 10.39 -8.37 32.59
C ASN A 290 11.03 -7.70 31.37
N ASN A 291 12.03 -8.31 30.75
CA ASN A 291 12.69 -7.68 29.61
C ASN A 291 13.15 -8.69 28.56
N PHE A 292 13.04 -8.27 27.32
CA PHE A 292 13.52 -8.98 26.15
C PHE A 292 14.05 -8.00 25.10
N PHE A 293 14.83 -8.52 24.17
CA PHE A 293 15.19 -7.80 22.97
C PHE A 293 14.97 -8.64 21.71
N SER A 294 14.85 -7.95 20.59
CA SER A 294 14.89 -8.54 19.25
C SER A 294 15.96 -7.86 18.42
N LEU A 295 16.81 -8.66 17.80
CA LEU A 295 17.79 -8.21 16.82
C LEU A 295 17.40 -8.77 15.45
N SER A 296 17.18 -7.88 14.49
CA SER A 296 16.77 -8.25 13.13
C SER A 296 17.80 -7.80 12.11
N GLY A 297 18.17 -8.70 11.20
CA GLY A 297 18.90 -8.36 9.97
C GLY A 297 17.99 -8.61 8.76
N TYR A 298 17.98 -7.71 7.79
CA TYR A 298 17.12 -7.82 6.61
C TYR A 298 17.78 -7.32 5.34
N MET A 299 17.26 -7.82 4.21
CA MET A 299 17.67 -7.41 2.87
C MET A 299 16.45 -7.33 1.96
N ARG A 300 16.47 -6.38 1.04
CA ARG A 300 15.50 -6.27 -0.05
C ARG A 300 16.20 -5.96 -1.36
N HIS A 301 15.81 -6.67 -2.41
CA HIS A 301 16.16 -6.37 -3.79
C HIS A 301 14.89 -6.14 -4.58
N THR A 302 14.81 -5.02 -5.28
CA THR A 302 13.72 -4.73 -6.21
C THR A 302 14.27 -4.32 -7.55
N ARG A 303 13.61 -4.74 -8.62
CA ARG A 303 13.87 -4.28 -9.98
C ARG A 303 12.56 -4.11 -10.72
N ALA A 304 12.37 -2.95 -11.33
CA ALA A 304 11.30 -2.71 -12.30
C ALA A 304 11.91 -2.29 -13.63
N THR A 305 11.53 -2.98 -14.69
CA THR A 305 11.94 -2.68 -16.05
C THR A 305 10.72 -2.37 -16.88
N PHE A 306 10.58 -1.13 -17.30
CA PHE A 306 9.57 -0.70 -18.26
C PHE A 306 10.16 -0.65 -19.67
N LYS A 307 9.44 -1.18 -20.65
CA LYS A 307 9.80 -1.17 -22.06
C LYS A 307 8.69 -0.51 -22.87
N THR A 308 9.05 0.57 -23.57
CA THR A 308 8.19 1.28 -24.50
C THR A 308 8.25 0.68 -25.90
N ASP A 309 7.25 0.99 -26.70
CA ASP A 309 7.21 0.82 -28.16
C ASP A 309 7.34 2.21 -28.83
N PRO A 310 8.56 2.79 -28.91
CA PRO A 310 8.75 4.21 -29.09
C PRO A 310 8.23 4.73 -30.45
N LEU A 311 8.41 3.97 -31.52
CA LEU A 311 7.95 4.42 -32.84
C LEU A 311 6.44 4.42 -32.95
N ASN A 312 5.80 3.36 -32.47
CA ASN A 312 4.36 3.27 -32.51
C ASN A 312 3.72 4.25 -31.52
N LEU A 313 4.25 4.43 -30.31
CA LEU A 313 3.73 5.38 -29.34
C LEU A 313 3.81 6.82 -29.87
N LEU A 314 4.97 7.24 -30.36
CA LEU A 314 5.19 8.61 -30.87
C LEU A 314 4.35 8.93 -32.10
N ALA A 315 3.95 7.93 -32.89
CA ALA A 315 3.07 8.13 -34.02
C ALA A 315 1.64 8.59 -33.64
N TYR A 316 1.30 8.51 -32.35
CA TYR A 316 0.01 8.94 -31.77
C TYR A 316 0.14 10.18 -30.87
N THR A 317 1.27 10.91 -30.94
CA THR A 317 1.43 12.18 -30.21
C THR A 317 0.36 13.17 -30.66
N ALA A 318 -0.48 13.62 -29.70
CA ALA A 318 -1.62 14.47 -30.00
C ALA A 318 -1.20 15.90 -30.36
N ASP A 319 -0.34 16.50 -29.52
CA ASP A 319 0.23 17.83 -29.75
C ASP A 319 1.76 17.76 -29.69
N PRO A 320 2.44 17.79 -30.83
CA PRO A 320 3.91 17.79 -30.83
C PRO A 320 4.53 19.14 -30.43
N ALA A 321 3.74 20.20 -30.24
CA ALA A 321 4.19 21.47 -29.67
C ALA A 321 4.40 21.38 -28.16
N GLU A 322 3.68 20.50 -27.46
CA GLU A 322 3.90 20.19 -26.05
C GLU A 322 5.09 19.25 -25.86
N PRO A 323 5.75 19.23 -24.68
CA PRO A 323 6.84 18.32 -24.40
C PRO A 323 6.39 16.85 -24.52
N PHE A 324 7.09 16.05 -25.32
CA PHE A 324 6.77 14.63 -25.49
C PHE A 324 8.02 13.74 -25.55
N SER A 325 7.84 12.49 -25.13
CA SER A 325 8.85 11.44 -25.25
C SER A 325 8.26 10.06 -25.03
N ALA A 326 8.95 9.04 -25.54
CA ALA A 326 8.78 7.66 -25.11
C ALA A 326 10.02 7.21 -24.32
N ALA A 327 9.87 6.36 -23.31
CA ALA A 327 11.00 6.02 -22.46
C ALA A 327 11.05 4.53 -22.08
N ASP A 328 12.25 3.93 -22.18
CA ASP A 328 12.62 2.73 -21.46
C ASP A 328 13.15 3.10 -20.09
N GLN A 329 12.78 2.37 -19.04
CA GLN A 329 13.35 2.54 -17.70
C GLN A 329 13.75 1.20 -17.09
N ASP A 330 14.89 1.18 -16.38
CA ASP A 330 15.35 0.05 -15.57
C ASP A 330 15.78 0.59 -14.20
N ARG A 331 14.93 0.38 -13.20
CA ARG A 331 15.17 0.76 -11.80
C ARG A 331 15.51 -0.47 -10.99
N ASN A 332 16.60 -0.36 -10.24
CA ASN A 332 17.13 -1.44 -9.43
C ASN A 332 17.57 -0.89 -8.06
N ALA A 333 17.06 -1.46 -6.97
CA ALA A 333 17.43 -1.07 -5.62
C ALA A 333 17.80 -2.27 -4.76
N TYR A 334 18.90 -2.13 -4.03
CA TYR A 334 19.36 -3.06 -3.00
C TYR A 334 19.37 -2.35 -1.66
N SER A 335 18.60 -2.85 -0.72
CA SER A 335 18.53 -2.35 0.65
C SER A 335 18.94 -3.43 1.62
N THR A 336 19.76 -3.06 2.59
CA THR A 336 20.15 -3.93 3.72
C THR A 336 20.03 -3.13 5.00
N GLY A 337 19.66 -3.79 6.09
CA GLY A 337 19.53 -3.10 7.36
C GLY A 337 19.62 -4.02 8.57
N VAL A 338 19.82 -3.39 9.70
CA VAL A 338 19.82 -4.01 11.04
C VAL A 338 18.90 -3.19 11.93
N ARG A 339 18.07 -3.87 12.71
CA ARG A 339 17.16 -3.27 13.69
C ARG A 339 17.29 -3.96 15.02
N PHE A 340 17.33 -3.17 16.08
CA PHE A 340 17.33 -3.64 17.47
C PHE A 340 16.17 -3.02 18.21
N ASP A 341 15.35 -3.83 18.85
CA ASP A 341 14.23 -3.42 19.69
C ASP A 341 14.42 -4.02 21.09
N TYR A 342 14.35 -3.19 22.11
CA TYR A 342 14.40 -3.58 23.50
C TYR A 342 13.12 -3.18 24.22
N THR A 343 12.54 -4.12 24.98
CA THR A 343 11.33 -3.89 25.78
C THR A 343 11.62 -4.25 27.23
N TYR A 344 11.30 -3.33 28.13
CA TYR A 344 11.51 -3.47 29.57
C TYR A 344 10.27 -3.07 30.36
N THR A 345 9.65 -4.04 31.01
CA THR A 345 8.58 -3.81 32.01
C THR A 345 9.24 -3.41 33.33
N HIS A 346 9.51 -2.12 33.50
CA HIS A 346 10.18 -1.61 34.70
C HIS A 346 9.30 -1.80 35.95
N SER A 347 8.00 -1.59 35.82
CA SER A 347 7.01 -1.79 36.86
C SER A 347 5.63 -2.08 36.26
N LYS A 348 4.61 -2.28 37.07
CA LYS A 348 3.21 -2.35 36.58
C LYS A 348 2.75 -1.07 35.88
N GLN A 349 3.42 0.04 36.18
CA GLN A 349 3.06 1.37 35.66
C GLN A 349 3.90 1.78 34.43
N HIS A 350 5.11 1.24 34.26
CA HIS A 350 6.07 1.69 33.24
C HIS A 350 6.49 0.54 32.33
N LEU A 351 6.18 0.69 31.03
CA LEU A 351 6.68 -0.18 29.96
C LEU A 351 7.58 0.65 29.03
N ILE A 352 8.88 0.42 29.13
CA ILE A 352 9.88 1.16 28.35
C ILE A 352 10.23 0.37 27.10
N LYS A 353 10.23 1.05 25.94
CA LYS A 353 10.69 0.52 24.66
C LYS A 353 11.79 1.42 24.14
N ALA A 354 12.88 0.84 23.65
CA ALA A 354 13.98 1.58 23.03
C ALA A 354 14.56 0.76 21.88
N GLY A 355 15.21 1.43 20.95
CA GLY A 355 15.85 0.73 19.85
C GLY A 355 16.51 1.64 18.84
N PHE A 356 17.09 1.00 17.84
CA PHE A 356 17.68 1.68 16.69
C PHE A 356 17.49 0.86 15.40
N GLN A 357 17.60 1.53 14.28
CA GLN A 357 17.61 0.94 12.96
C GLN A 357 18.66 1.63 12.08
N LEU A 358 19.41 0.85 11.33
CA LEU A 358 20.44 1.32 10.41
C LEU A 358 20.19 0.68 9.04
N ASP A 359 19.99 1.51 8.02
CA ASP A 359 19.73 1.07 6.65
C ASP A 359 20.79 1.61 5.68
N ARG A 360 21.13 0.79 4.71
CA ARG A 360 21.88 1.18 3.53
C ARG A 360 21.09 0.80 2.29
N THR A 361 20.83 1.75 1.42
CA THR A 361 20.16 1.52 0.12
C THR A 361 21.08 1.96 -1.00
N GLN A 362 21.20 1.13 -2.03
CA GLN A 362 21.83 1.47 -3.31
C GLN A 362 20.76 1.42 -4.39
N SER A 363 20.59 2.52 -5.12
CA SER A 363 19.69 2.62 -6.27
C SER A 363 20.50 2.81 -7.56
N VAL A 364 20.08 2.13 -8.62
CA VAL A 364 20.61 2.28 -9.98
C VAL A 364 19.42 2.49 -10.91
N ASN A 365 19.34 3.65 -11.54
CA ASN A 365 18.29 4.00 -12.49
C ASN A 365 18.90 4.26 -13.85
N LYS A 366 18.45 3.50 -14.86
CA LYS A 366 18.81 3.68 -16.25
C LYS A 366 17.58 4.10 -17.03
N THR A 367 17.67 5.20 -17.72
CA THR A 367 16.61 5.71 -18.60
C THR A 367 17.15 5.87 -20.00
N ARG A 368 16.37 5.39 -20.96
CA ARG A 368 16.58 5.65 -22.38
C ARG A 368 15.35 6.34 -22.92
N LEU A 369 15.52 7.60 -23.30
CA LEU A 369 14.45 8.46 -23.79
C LEU A 369 14.50 8.57 -25.31
N PHE A 370 13.35 8.52 -25.96
CA PHE A 370 13.19 8.69 -27.40
C PHE A 370 12.36 9.94 -27.66
N THR A 371 12.89 10.86 -28.44
CA THR A 371 12.27 12.15 -28.78
C THR A 371 12.90 12.72 -30.06
N PHE A 372 12.52 13.94 -30.45
CA PHE A 372 13.10 14.68 -31.57
C PHE A 372 13.83 15.92 -31.10
N ALA A 373 14.71 16.49 -31.93
CA ALA A 373 15.24 17.82 -31.71
C ALA A 373 14.12 18.87 -31.87
N ASP A 374 14.28 19.99 -31.18
CA ASP A 374 13.44 21.19 -31.37
C ASP A 374 14.03 22.07 -32.45
N ASP A 375 13.22 22.63 -33.35
CA ASP A 375 13.67 23.56 -34.39
C ASP A 375 13.93 24.99 -33.88
N GLY A 376 13.75 25.21 -32.57
CA GLY A 376 13.81 26.54 -31.92
C GLY A 376 12.48 27.27 -31.92
N GLY A 377 11.45 26.73 -32.56
CA GLY A 377 10.09 27.25 -32.64
C GLY A 377 9.04 26.34 -31.97
N GLY A 378 9.50 25.29 -31.30
CA GLY A 378 8.61 24.32 -30.64
C GLY A 378 8.14 23.19 -31.54
N ASN A 379 8.73 22.99 -32.73
CA ASN A 379 8.34 21.87 -33.59
C ASN A 379 9.41 20.78 -33.60
N PRO A 380 9.01 19.49 -33.70
CA PRO A 380 9.96 18.39 -33.83
C PRO A 380 10.67 18.44 -35.19
N THR A 381 11.97 18.13 -35.20
CA THR A 381 12.78 18.12 -36.43
C THR A 381 13.90 17.06 -36.40
N GLY A 382 14.42 16.71 -37.56
CA GLY A 382 15.54 15.78 -37.71
C GLY A 382 15.17 14.32 -37.48
N ASP A 383 16.16 13.51 -37.13
CA ASP A 383 16.01 12.07 -36.88
C ASP A 383 15.61 11.82 -35.42
N LEU A 384 14.99 10.64 -35.15
CA LEU A 384 14.66 10.20 -33.82
C LEU A 384 15.92 10.09 -32.95
N LEU A 385 15.97 10.86 -31.89
CA LEU A 385 17.04 10.89 -30.91
C LEU A 385 16.84 9.80 -29.85
N SER A 386 17.95 9.28 -29.34
CA SER A 386 17.99 8.37 -28.20
C SER A 386 18.92 8.92 -27.14
N LEU A 387 18.35 9.47 -26.06
CA LEU A 387 19.07 10.04 -24.93
C LEU A 387 19.19 8.99 -23.83
N ASN A 388 20.40 8.78 -23.31
CA ASN A 388 20.64 7.79 -22.27
C ASN A 388 21.14 8.45 -21.00
N ALA A 389 20.65 7.97 -19.87
CA ALA A 389 21.17 8.34 -18.57
C ALA A 389 21.27 7.13 -17.66
N ASP A 390 22.38 7.06 -16.91
CA ASP A 390 22.63 6.05 -15.87
C ASP A 390 22.96 6.80 -14.58
N ASN A 391 22.19 6.56 -13.54
CA ASN A 391 22.38 7.21 -12.26
C ASN A 391 22.46 6.15 -11.15
N ARG A 392 23.56 6.16 -10.41
CA ARG A 392 23.78 5.32 -9.24
C ARG A 392 23.93 6.17 -7.99
N GLN A 393 23.16 5.83 -6.97
CA GLN A 393 23.20 6.49 -5.68
C GLN A 393 23.27 5.48 -4.55
N ILE A 394 23.93 5.87 -3.46
CA ILE A 394 23.95 5.13 -2.20
C ILE A 394 23.49 6.09 -1.11
N GLY A 395 22.56 5.62 -0.30
CA GLY A 395 22.02 6.37 0.82
C GLY A 395 22.05 5.57 2.11
N TYR A 396 22.12 6.28 3.21
CA TYR A 396 22.08 5.71 4.56
C TYR A 396 20.97 6.36 5.35
N ARG A 397 20.30 5.57 6.20
CA ARG A 397 19.29 6.01 7.14
C ARG A 397 19.59 5.43 8.50
N GLN A 398 19.52 6.29 9.52
CA GLN A 398 19.79 5.96 10.91
C GLN A 398 18.63 6.47 11.75
N GLU A 399 18.10 5.62 12.60
CA GLU A 399 16.91 5.87 13.40
C GLU A 399 17.15 5.40 14.83
N PHE A 400 16.75 6.21 15.80
CA PHE A 400 16.86 5.91 17.22
C PHE A 400 15.54 6.29 17.90
N TRP A 401 15.09 5.48 18.85
CA TRP A 401 13.85 5.79 19.58
C TRP A 401 13.94 5.30 21.03
N ILE A 402 13.23 6.02 21.87
CA ILE A 402 12.90 5.63 23.23
C ILE A 402 11.47 6.04 23.53
N GLN A 403 10.75 5.22 24.28
CA GLN A 403 9.36 5.46 24.64
C GLN A 403 9.05 4.86 26.01
N ASP A 404 8.27 5.56 26.81
CA ASP A 404 7.64 5.04 28.02
C ASP A 404 6.13 5.04 27.86
N GLN A 405 5.51 3.88 28.10
CA GLN A 405 4.08 3.77 28.32
C GLN A 405 3.84 3.80 29.82
N TRP A 406 3.51 4.98 30.32
CA TRP A 406 3.26 5.22 31.75
C TRP A 406 1.77 5.14 32.06
N SER A 407 1.38 4.19 32.91
CA SER A 407 0.00 4.01 33.40
C SER A 407 -0.02 4.26 34.91
N PRO A 408 -0.16 5.52 35.39
CA PRO A 408 -0.16 5.84 36.82
C PRO A 408 -1.31 5.17 37.57
N ASN A 409 -2.39 4.87 36.89
CA ASN A 409 -3.54 4.14 37.40
C ASN A 409 -4.29 3.43 36.26
N ASP A 410 -5.41 2.77 36.56
CA ASP A 410 -6.18 1.99 35.57
C ASP A 410 -6.95 2.85 34.55
N GLN A 411 -7.03 4.16 34.74
CA GLN A 411 -7.78 5.08 33.88
C GLN A 411 -6.88 5.82 32.89
N TRP A 412 -5.69 6.20 33.29
CA TRP A 412 -4.78 7.03 32.49
C TRP A 412 -3.60 6.24 31.98
N THR A 413 -3.30 6.40 30.71
CA THR A 413 -2.06 5.93 30.08
C THR A 413 -1.45 7.06 29.25
N PHE A 414 -0.18 7.34 29.48
CA PHE A 414 0.63 8.32 28.77
C PHE A 414 1.66 7.55 27.93
N ASN A 415 1.65 7.74 26.62
CA ASN A 415 2.66 7.22 25.69
C ASN A 415 3.60 8.37 25.35
N LEU A 416 4.77 8.40 25.96
CA LEU A 416 5.75 9.48 25.82
C LEU A 416 6.96 8.96 25.07
N GLY A 417 7.22 9.51 23.87
CA GLY A 417 8.26 9.02 23.00
C GLY A 417 9.14 10.12 22.42
N LEU A 418 10.38 9.77 22.15
CA LEU A 418 11.33 10.60 21.42
C LEU A 418 11.99 9.74 20.34
N ARG A 419 12.06 10.29 19.12
CA ARG A 419 12.69 9.65 17.97
C ARG A 419 13.67 10.60 17.31
N GLY A 420 14.83 10.11 16.91
CA GLY A 420 15.80 10.79 16.08
C GLY A 420 15.97 10.09 14.75
N ASP A 421 15.86 10.83 13.65
CA ASP A 421 16.04 10.34 12.29
C ASP A 421 17.17 11.10 11.63
N ILE A 422 18.08 10.40 10.93
CA ILE A 422 19.16 10.96 10.12
C ILE A 422 19.14 10.25 8.78
N VAL A 423 19.12 11.01 7.69
CA VAL A 423 19.14 10.54 6.32
C VAL A 423 20.29 11.17 5.57
N GLN A 424 21.12 10.35 4.96
CA GLN A 424 22.25 10.74 4.12
C GLN A 424 22.00 10.26 2.68
N TYR A 425 21.25 11.08 1.93
CA TYR A 425 20.91 10.88 0.52
C TYR A 425 21.62 11.94 -0.34
N GLN A 426 20.96 12.49 -1.35
CA GLN A 426 21.46 13.65 -2.08
C GLN A 426 21.66 14.87 -1.16
N ARG A 427 20.86 14.95 -0.11
CA ARG A 427 21.00 15.90 1.01
C ARG A 427 21.10 15.13 2.31
N ASN A 428 21.86 15.69 3.25
CA ASN A 428 21.88 15.23 4.62
C ASN A 428 20.79 15.96 5.38
N GLU A 429 19.79 15.22 5.86
CA GLU A 429 18.67 15.76 6.61
C GLU A 429 18.45 14.96 7.88
N GLY A 430 17.85 15.57 8.88
CA GLY A 430 17.50 14.88 10.12
C GLY A 430 16.46 15.65 10.91
N GLN A 431 15.86 14.95 11.88
CA GLN A 431 14.86 15.52 12.77
C GLN A 431 14.84 14.77 14.10
N VAL A 432 14.59 15.54 15.17
CA VAL A 432 14.16 15.00 16.47
C VAL A 432 12.64 15.15 16.55
N SER A 433 11.96 14.06 16.84
CA SER A 433 10.51 13.91 16.73
C SER A 433 9.91 13.49 18.09
N PRO A 434 9.45 14.44 18.91
CA PRO A 434 8.67 14.12 20.11
C PRO A 434 7.30 13.56 19.72
N ARG A 435 6.79 12.62 20.54
CA ARG A 435 5.48 12.01 20.41
C ARG A 435 4.84 11.86 21.76
N ILE A 436 3.64 12.38 21.90
CA ILE A 436 2.89 12.40 23.14
C ILE A 436 1.48 11.89 22.84
N GLY A 437 1.15 10.77 23.44
CA GLY A 437 -0.19 10.18 23.37
C GLY A 437 -0.76 10.05 24.78
N VAL A 438 -2.04 10.35 24.92
CA VAL A 438 -2.78 10.18 26.18
C VAL A 438 -4.02 9.37 25.90
N SER A 439 -4.23 8.30 26.65
CA SER A 439 -5.45 7.52 26.64
C SER A 439 -6.13 7.62 28.00
N TYR A 440 -7.44 7.88 27.99
CA TYR A 440 -8.27 7.98 29.17
C TYR A 440 -9.41 6.96 29.10
N LYS A 441 -9.36 5.97 29.96
CA LYS A 441 -10.42 4.99 30.16
C LYS A 441 -11.44 5.54 31.15
N TYR A 442 -12.49 6.18 30.61
CA TYR A 442 -13.58 6.69 31.44
C TYR A 442 -14.29 5.55 32.21
N ASN A 443 -14.55 4.44 31.50
CA ASN A 443 -15.06 3.18 32.05
C ASN A 443 -14.69 2.01 31.12
N PRO A 444 -15.02 0.75 31.43
CA PRO A 444 -14.67 -0.38 30.56
C PRO A 444 -15.23 -0.32 29.13
N SER A 445 -16.28 0.50 28.91
CA SER A 445 -16.94 0.63 27.60
C SER A 445 -16.56 1.89 26.84
N ASN A 446 -15.85 2.84 27.45
CA ASN A 446 -15.58 4.14 26.85
C ASN A 446 -14.13 4.56 27.10
N VAL A 447 -13.38 4.76 26.02
CA VAL A 447 -12.00 5.21 26.02
C VAL A 447 -11.86 6.41 25.09
N PHE A 448 -11.14 7.41 25.53
CA PHE A 448 -10.79 8.60 24.75
C PHE A 448 -9.29 8.68 24.58
N HIS A 449 -8.82 9.17 23.46
CA HIS A 449 -7.39 9.39 23.25
C HIS A 449 -7.11 10.71 22.55
N VAL A 450 -5.92 11.24 22.83
CA VAL A 450 -5.36 12.40 22.17
C VAL A 450 -3.91 12.07 21.82
N PHE A 451 -3.47 12.49 20.65
CA PHE A 451 -2.10 12.31 20.21
C PHE A 451 -1.56 13.57 19.53
N TYR A 452 -0.32 13.87 19.82
CA TYR A 452 0.53 14.82 19.08
C TYR A 452 1.87 14.17 18.76
N GLY A 453 2.34 14.37 17.54
CA GLY A 453 3.66 13.92 17.13
C GLY A 453 4.26 14.75 16.02
N ARG A 454 5.60 14.93 16.06
CA ARG A 454 6.35 15.31 14.87
C ARG A 454 6.64 14.07 14.03
N MET A 455 6.44 14.20 12.73
CA MET A 455 6.70 13.12 11.77
C MET A 455 7.80 13.56 10.81
N PHE A 456 8.61 12.60 10.37
CA PHE A 456 9.69 12.80 9.40
C PHE A 456 9.59 11.71 8.34
N THR A 457 9.38 12.12 7.08
CA THR A 457 9.23 11.22 5.94
C THR A 457 10.24 11.59 4.87
N PRO A 458 11.36 10.86 4.77
CA PRO A 458 12.29 11.06 3.67
C PRO A 458 11.69 10.52 2.37
N PRO A 459 11.96 11.15 1.22
CA PRO A 459 11.61 10.58 -0.07
C PRO A 459 12.39 9.29 -0.31
N ASN A 460 11.87 8.39 -1.13
CA ASN A 460 12.58 7.18 -1.52
C ASN A 460 13.82 7.52 -2.34
N LEU A 461 14.95 6.89 -2.03
CA LEU A 461 16.21 7.13 -2.75
C LEU A 461 16.08 6.86 -4.25
N GLU A 462 15.31 5.86 -4.65
CA GLU A 462 15.03 5.55 -6.06
C GLU A 462 14.36 6.70 -6.82
N ALA A 463 13.40 7.37 -6.19
CA ALA A 463 12.66 8.48 -6.79
C ALA A 463 13.52 9.76 -6.90
N LEU A 464 14.54 9.90 -6.05
CA LEU A 464 15.51 10.98 -6.12
C LEU A 464 16.58 10.75 -7.18
N SER A 465 16.82 9.51 -7.58
CA SER A 465 17.83 9.16 -8.55
C SER A 465 17.37 9.35 -9.99
N PHE A 466 16.49 10.32 -10.23
CA PHE A 466 16.10 10.68 -11.56
C PHE A 466 17.33 11.07 -12.39
N ALA A 467 17.44 10.46 -13.55
CA ALA A 467 18.60 10.66 -14.41
C ALA A 467 18.68 12.12 -14.87
N LYS A 468 19.86 12.70 -14.80
CA LYS A 468 20.16 13.97 -15.46
C LYS A 468 20.18 13.72 -16.98
N LEU A 469 19.01 13.57 -17.56
CA LEU A 469 18.87 13.56 -19.02
C LEU A 469 19.12 14.96 -19.53
N ASN A 470 20.04 15.08 -20.48
CA ASN A 470 20.20 16.34 -21.20
C ASN A 470 19.12 16.40 -22.30
N THR A 471 17.97 16.93 -21.92
CA THR A 471 16.81 17.14 -22.83
C THR A 471 16.82 18.53 -23.48
N LEU A 472 17.81 19.36 -23.17
CA LEU A 472 17.91 20.73 -23.68
C LEU A 472 17.96 20.73 -25.22
N GLY A 473 17.10 21.53 -25.85
CA GLY A 473 16.98 21.63 -27.30
C GLY A 473 16.30 20.43 -27.95
N THR A 474 15.56 19.66 -27.19
CA THR A 474 14.71 18.55 -27.69
C THR A 474 13.26 18.73 -27.29
N ARG A 475 12.34 18.02 -27.94
CA ARG A 475 10.91 18.01 -27.62
C ARG A 475 10.57 17.28 -26.30
N ALA A 476 11.55 16.71 -25.64
CA ALA A 476 11.42 16.15 -24.30
C ALA A 476 11.87 17.15 -23.20
N GLN A 477 12.24 18.37 -23.55
CA GLN A 477 12.62 19.39 -22.58
C GLN A 477 11.38 19.80 -21.78
N PRO A 478 11.39 19.63 -20.44
CA PRO A 478 10.30 20.10 -19.60
C PRO A 478 10.14 21.61 -19.71
N GLU A 479 8.93 22.11 -19.56
CA GLU A 479 8.66 23.56 -19.50
C GLU A 479 9.37 24.21 -18.33
N ASP A 480 9.38 23.54 -17.15
CA ASP A 480 10.19 23.98 -16.00
C ASP A 480 11.51 23.20 -15.93
N VAL A 481 12.60 23.90 -16.21
CA VAL A 481 13.98 23.36 -16.10
C VAL A 481 14.57 23.49 -14.69
N THR A 482 13.82 24.06 -13.75
CA THR A 482 14.27 24.24 -12.35
C THR A 482 14.16 22.89 -11.63
N ASN A 483 15.30 22.31 -11.28
CA ASN A 483 15.39 21.04 -10.58
C ASN A 483 16.01 21.19 -9.20
N ASN A 484 15.19 21.41 -8.20
CA ASN A 484 15.59 21.37 -6.79
C ASN A 484 15.36 19.95 -6.25
N SER A 485 16.34 19.40 -5.51
CA SER A 485 16.16 18.12 -4.80
C SER A 485 14.92 18.14 -3.91
N VAL A 486 14.06 17.13 -4.02
CA VAL A 486 12.93 16.91 -3.11
C VAL A 486 13.45 16.74 -1.68
N ARG A 487 12.88 17.48 -0.75
CA ARG A 487 13.25 17.46 0.67
C ARG A 487 12.42 16.45 1.45
N ALA A 488 12.96 16.01 2.59
CA ALA A 488 12.21 15.19 3.54
C ALA A 488 11.02 15.99 4.12
N GLU A 489 9.83 15.40 4.06
CA GLU A 489 8.62 15.96 4.67
C GLU A 489 8.77 16.02 6.19
N ARG A 490 8.33 17.13 6.79
CA ARG A 490 8.30 17.39 8.23
C ARG A 490 6.91 17.81 8.63
N ALA A 491 6.22 16.95 9.36
CA ALA A 491 4.84 17.20 9.72
C ALA A 491 4.63 17.35 11.23
N HIS A 492 3.66 18.18 11.60
CA HIS A 492 2.99 18.17 12.88
C HIS A 492 1.66 17.43 12.73
N TYR A 493 1.47 16.40 13.51
CA TYR A 493 0.28 15.55 13.46
C TYR A 493 -0.49 15.62 14.78
N PHE A 494 -1.79 15.81 14.70
CA PHE A 494 -2.71 15.90 15.84
C PHE A 494 -3.86 14.91 15.61
N GLU A 495 -4.28 14.24 16.67
CA GLU A 495 -5.39 13.30 16.64
C GLU A 495 -6.18 13.35 17.94
N VAL A 496 -7.49 13.28 17.84
CA VAL A 496 -8.44 13.11 18.96
C VAL A 496 -9.41 12.02 18.57
N GLY A 497 -9.58 11.02 19.41
CA GLY A 497 -10.47 9.93 19.10
C GLY A 497 -11.14 9.33 20.33
N SER A 498 -12.13 8.48 20.07
CA SER A 498 -12.88 7.79 21.11
C SER A 498 -13.29 6.40 20.64
N TYR A 499 -13.37 5.51 21.60
CA TYR A 499 -13.77 4.11 21.45
C TYR A 499 -14.94 3.82 22.38
N HIS A 500 -16.03 3.27 21.83
CA HIS A 500 -17.25 2.99 22.57
C HIS A 500 -17.71 1.54 22.34
N ALA A 501 -17.74 0.73 23.38
CA ALA A 501 -18.51 -0.50 23.40
C ALA A 501 -19.97 -0.14 23.76
N LEU A 502 -20.81 0.05 22.75
CA LEU A 502 -22.22 0.45 22.94
C LEU A 502 -22.99 -0.62 23.71
N ASN A 503 -22.67 -1.87 23.45
CA ASN A 503 -23.16 -3.06 24.14
C ASN A 503 -22.29 -4.26 23.79
N ARG A 504 -22.69 -5.47 24.21
CA ARG A 504 -21.95 -6.73 23.89
C ARG A 504 -21.92 -7.09 22.41
N TYR A 505 -22.67 -6.39 21.55
CA TYR A 505 -22.81 -6.70 20.12
C TYR A 505 -22.24 -5.60 19.23
N ALA A 506 -21.94 -4.41 19.76
CA ALA A 506 -21.58 -3.25 18.95
C ALA A 506 -20.44 -2.44 19.56
N THR A 507 -19.42 -2.15 18.76
CA THR A 507 -18.37 -1.16 19.05
C THR A 507 -18.37 -0.07 17.99
N LEU A 508 -18.18 1.16 18.45
CA LEU A 508 -18.13 2.35 17.63
C LEU A 508 -16.82 3.09 17.91
N GLN A 509 -16.20 3.61 16.87
CA GLN A 509 -14.97 4.37 16.94
C GLN A 509 -15.12 5.66 16.14
N PHE A 510 -14.62 6.77 16.68
CA PHE A 510 -14.53 8.06 16.00
C PHE A 510 -13.14 8.65 16.20
N THR A 511 -12.61 9.24 15.14
CA THR A 511 -11.30 9.91 15.17
C THR A 511 -11.33 11.15 14.27
N GLY A 512 -10.92 12.29 14.83
CA GLY A 512 -10.60 13.50 14.07
C GLY A 512 -9.09 13.71 14.04
N TRP A 513 -8.54 14.06 12.89
CA TRP A 513 -7.10 14.21 12.71
C TRP A 513 -6.75 15.43 11.86
N TYR A 514 -5.55 15.97 12.10
CA TYR A 514 -5.01 17.12 11.39
C TYR A 514 -3.49 16.99 11.24
N LYS A 515 -2.99 17.16 10.02
CA LYS A 515 -1.56 17.12 9.68
C LYS A 515 -1.16 18.40 8.95
N LEU A 516 -0.13 19.05 9.44
CA LEU A 516 0.51 20.20 8.82
C LEU A 516 1.93 19.83 8.42
N SER A 517 2.22 19.89 7.12
CA SER A 517 3.50 19.49 6.56
C SER A 517 4.27 20.68 5.98
N ASN A 518 5.57 20.69 6.22
CA ASN A 518 6.54 21.36 5.36
C ASN A 518 7.11 20.31 4.41
N PHE A 519 7.25 20.68 3.13
CA PHE A 519 7.74 19.81 2.07
C PHE A 519 6.87 18.57 1.87
N LEU A 520 5.53 18.78 1.81
CA LEU A 520 4.62 17.71 1.45
C LEU A 520 5.03 17.14 0.09
N SER A 521 5.41 15.86 0.07
CA SER A 521 5.78 15.18 -1.18
C SER A 521 4.60 14.44 -1.77
N ASP A 522 4.51 14.49 -3.09
CA ASP A 522 3.55 13.75 -3.88
C ASP A 522 4.26 13.05 -5.05
N ALA A 523 3.60 12.12 -5.73
CA ALA A 523 4.21 11.38 -6.81
C ALA A 523 3.57 11.74 -8.13
N GLY A 524 4.39 11.81 -9.17
CA GLY A 524 3.96 12.06 -10.54
C GLY A 524 4.58 11.09 -11.52
N GLN A 525 3.98 10.98 -12.69
CA GLN A 525 4.44 10.17 -13.79
C GLN A 525 5.44 10.96 -14.65
N PHE A 526 6.55 10.35 -15.02
CA PHE A 526 7.49 10.94 -15.97
C PHE A 526 7.24 10.41 -17.37
N GLY A 527 6.89 11.31 -18.29
CA GLY A 527 6.51 10.94 -19.65
C GLY A 527 5.44 9.86 -19.67
N THR A 528 5.59 8.86 -20.52
CA THR A 528 4.62 7.75 -20.64
C THR A 528 4.88 6.58 -19.70
N THR A 529 5.86 6.68 -18.77
CA THR A 529 6.24 5.54 -17.92
C THR A 529 5.38 5.46 -16.67
N PRO A 530 4.90 4.27 -16.26
CA PRO A 530 4.16 4.11 -15.00
C PRO A 530 5.06 4.13 -13.75
N LEU A 531 6.37 4.33 -13.92
CA LEU A 531 7.31 4.42 -12.81
C LEU A 531 7.33 5.84 -12.25
N LEU A 532 6.73 6.01 -11.08
CA LEU A 532 6.53 7.30 -10.44
C LEU A 532 7.84 7.92 -9.93
N ASN A 533 7.89 9.25 -9.97
CA ASN A 533 8.88 10.09 -9.31
C ASN A 533 8.17 11.00 -8.31
N TYR A 534 8.93 11.65 -7.41
CA TYR A 534 8.35 12.57 -6.44
C TYR A 534 8.56 14.03 -6.88
N PHE A 535 7.53 14.84 -6.67
CA PHE A 535 7.60 16.28 -6.58
C PHE A 535 7.23 16.73 -5.15
N ALA A 536 7.38 17.98 -4.79
CA ALA A 536 7.05 18.42 -3.45
C ALA A 536 6.51 19.85 -3.42
N PHE A 537 5.46 20.04 -2.61
CA PHE A 537 4.95 21.34 -2.21
C PHE A 537 5.82 21.95 -1.10
N GLU A 538 5.87 23.26 -0.98
CA GLU A 538 6.51 23.93 0.18
C GLU A 538 5.77 23.60 1.49
N ARG A 539 4.44 23.58 1.44
CA ARG A 539 3.57 23.31 2.59
C ARG A 539 2.41 22.41 2.20
N GLY A 540 1.94 21.62 3.14
CA GLY A 540 0.75 20.81 3.01
C GLY A 540 -0.16 20.90 4.22
N SER A 541 -1.48 20.72 3.98
CA SER A 541 -2.48 20.63 5.02
C SER A 541 -3.43 19.49 4.72
N GLN A 542 -3.49 18.52 5.63
CA GLN A 542 -4.36 17.36 5.53
C GLN A 542 -5.22 17.28 6.80
N ARG A 543 -6.51 16.96 6.66
CA ARG A 543 -7.45 16.85 7.77
C ARG A 543 -8.58 15.91 7.47
N GLY A 544 -9.15 15.30 8.49
CA GLY A 544 -10.28 14.42 8.29
C GLY A 544 -10.95 13.94 9.57
N ILE A 545 -12.02 13.19 9.36
CA ILE A 545 -12.80 12.53 10.39
C ILE A 545 -13.09 11.12 9.93
N ASP A 546 -12.80 10.15 10.78
CA ASP A 546 -13.01 8.73 10.57
C ASP A 546 -14.07 8.21 11.53
N GLY A 547 -15.01 7.41 11.05
CA GLY A 547 -15.97 6.69 11.86
C GLY A 547 -15.99 5.21 11.48
N ALA A 548 -15.97 4.31 12.45
CA ALA A 548 -16.06 2.87 12.21
C ALA A 548 -17.00 2.19 13.20
N LEU A 549 -17.81 1.27 12.70
CA LEU A 549 -18.76 0.46 13.44
C LEU A 549 -18.46 -1.03 13.21
N LYS A 550 -18.35 -1.80 14.29
CA LYS A 550 -18.25 -3.26 14.22
C LYS A 550 -19.41 -3.87 15.02
N LEU A 551 -20.11 -4.80 14.39
CA LEU A 551 -21.29 -5.48 14.94
C LEU A 551 -21.07 -7.00 14.94
N GLN A 552 -21.38 -7.63 16.05
CA GLN A 552 -21.48 -9.09 16.20
C GLN A 552 -22.91 -9.42 16.64
N LEU A 553 -23.86 -9.38 15.69
CA LEU A 553 -25.29 -9.48 16.00
C LEU A 553 -25.68 -10.87 16.53
N THR A 554 -25.05 -11.92 15.99
CA THR A 554 -25.15 -13.29 16.50
C THR A 554 -23.79 -13.99 16.33
N GLU A 555 -23.63 -15.22 16.81
CA GLU A 555 -22.44 -16.03 16.57
C GLU A 555 -22.13 -16.23 15.06
N ASN A 556 -23.16 -16.12 14.23
CA ASN A 556 -23.11 -16.36 12.80
C ASN A 556 -23.26 -15.10 11.93
N LEU A 557 -23.68 -13.96 12.48
CA LEU A 557 -23.91 -12.72 11.74
C LEU A 557 -23.02 -11.62 12.26
N THR A 558 -22.08 -11.21 11.43
CA THR A 558 -21.16 -10.08 11.67
C THR A 558 -21.37 -9.00 10.64
N ALA A 559 -21.20 -7.75 11.05
CA ALA A 559 -21.15 -6.63 10.16
C ALA A 559 -20.07 -5.64 10.61
N ARG A 560 -19.43 -4.98 9.66
CA ARG A 560 -18.52 -3.87 9.91
C ARG A 560 -18.69 -2.83 8.83
N GLY A 561 -18.55 -1.58 9.19
CA GLY A 561 -18.60 -0.49 8.24
C GLY A 561 -17.80 0.69 8.73
N ASN A 562 -17.38 1.51 7.79
CA ASN A 562 -16.70 2.77 8.08
C ASN A 562 -17.18 3.85 7.12
N VAL A 563 -16.98 5.09 7.56
CA VAL A 563 -17.12 6.29 6.74
C VAL A 563 -15.99 7.23 7.12
N ALA A 564 -15.40 7.86 6.11
CA ALA A 564 -14.33 8.82 6.33
C ALA A 564 -14.51 10.02 5.42
N TRP A 565 -14.37 11.19 6.02
CA TRP A 565 -14.26 12.46 5.31
C TRP A 565 -12.84 12.99 5.42
N GLY A 566 -12.25 13.46 4.33
CA GLY A 566 -10.90 13.99 4.35
C GLY A 566 -10.62 15.02 3.28
N GLN A 567 -9.61 15.84 3.53
CA GLN A 567 -9.14 16.86 2.62
C GLN A 567 -7.61 16.99 2.67
N CYS A 568 -6.99 17.15 1.49
CA CYS A 568 -5.57 17.43 1.30
C CYS A 568 -5.41 18.66 0.40
N LYS A 569 -4.51 19.60 0.79
CA LYS A 569 -4.10 20.73 -0.04
C LYS A 569 -2.59 20.94 0.01
N GLY A 570 -2.00 21.21 -1.14
CA GLY A 570 -0.61 21.65 -1.32
C GLY A 570 -0.51 23.13 -1.64
N TYR A 571 0.55 23.79 -1.17
CA TYR A 571 0.79 25.23 -1.33
C TYR A 571 2.25 25.50 -1.64
N GLY A 572 2.50 26.27 -2.71
CA GLY A 572 3.85 26.62 -3.14
C GLY A 572 4.65 25.42 -3.65
N LEU A 573 5.44 25.60 -4.68
CA LEU A 573 6.26 24.53 -5.25
C LEU A 573 7.66 24.53 -4.63
N GLN A 574 8.05 23.43 -3.97
CA GLN A 574 9.43 23.21 -3.48
C GLN A 574 10.30 22.56 -4.55
N SER A 575 9.78 21.59 -5.28
CA SER A 575 10.45 20.88 -6.36
C SER A 575 9.43 20.29 -7.32
N GLY A 576 9.47 20.69 -8.59
CA GLY A 576 8.68 20.11 -9.67
C GLY A 576 9.30 18.83 -10.23
N HIS A 577 10.61 18.65 -10.06
CA HIS A 577 11.39 17.50 -10.46
C HIS A 577 11.16 17.07 -11.92
N PHE A 578 10.92 18.05 -12.81
CA PHE A 578 10.60 17.88 -14.23
C PHE A 578 9.29 17.11 -14.52
N LEU A 579 8.35 17.09 -13.56
CA LEU A 579 7.09 16.36 -13.68
C LEU A 579 5.88 17.25 -13.97
N LEU A 580 6.00 18.57 -13.74
CA LEU A 580 4.87 19.49 -13.74
C LEU A 580 4.94 20.44 -14.93
N GLU A 581 3.77 20.75 -15.48
CA GLU A 581 3.59 21.76 -16.52
C GLU A 581 3.61 23.19 -15.93
N ALA A 582 3.88 24.19 -16.76
CA ALA A 582 3.94 25.58 -16.32
C ALA A 582 2.61 26.05 -15.69
N LYS A 583 1.47 25.63 -16.23
CA LYS A 583 0.14 25.92 -15.68
C LYS A 583 -0.05 25.31 -14.29
N GLU A 584 0.32 24.04 -14.09
CA GLU A 584 0.24 23.37 -12.81
C GLU A 584 1.08 24.08 -11.76
N ILE A 585 2.31 24.50 -12.12
CA ILE A 585 3.22 25.27 -11.27
C ILE A 585 2.60 26.63 -10.89
N ALA A 586 2.00 27.32 -11.86
CA ALA A 586 1.32 28.59 -11.60
C ALA A 586 0.15 28.42 -10.62
N ASP A 587 -0.66 27.38 -10.81
CA ASP A 587 -1.80 27.05 -9.93
C ASP A 587 -1.37 26.68 -8.52
N ILE A 588 -0.29 25.87 -8.37
CA ILE A 588 0.31 25.51 -7.08
C ILE A 588 0.80 26.75 -6.33
N ASN A 589 1.42 27.68 -7.04
CA ASN A 589 1.94 28.93 -6.48
C ASN A 589 0.86 30.00 -6.27
N SER A 590 -0.36 29.78 -6.79
CA SER A 590 -1.47 30.71 -6.63
C SER A 590 -1.97 30.78 -5.18
N GLN A 591 -2.66 31.89 -4.85
CA GLN A 591 -3.31 32.02 -3.56
C GLN A 591 -4.36 30.92 -3.34
N GLY A 592 -4.24 30.18 -2.23
CA GLY A 592 -5.16 29.09 -1.85
C GLY A 592 -4.70 27.68 -2.27
N GLY A 593 -3.56 27.56 -2.97
CA GLY A 593 -2.95 26.28 -3.36
C GLY A 593 -3.87 25.40 -4.22
N VAL A 594 -3.51 24.13 -4.35
CA VAL A 594 -4.27 23.11 -5.10
C VAL A 594 -4.67 21.95 -4.19
N PHE A 595 -5.73 21.23 -4.54
CA PHE A 595 -6.03 19.95 -3.89
C PHE A 595 -5.04 18.88 -4.36
N CYS A 596 -4.71 17.91 -3.48
CA CYS A 596 -3.93 16.73 -3.88
C CYS A 596 -4.77 15.89 -4.88
N ASP A 597 -4.15 15.36 -5.91
CA ASP A 597 -4.82 14.63 -6.99
C ASP A 597 -5.48 13.33 -6.50
N HIS A 598 -4.80 12.56 -5.66
CA HIS A 598 -5.28 11.30 -5.09
C HIS A 598 -6.23 11.48 -3.89
N MET A 599 -6.83 12.64 -3.72
CA MET A 599 -7.78 12.93 -2.67
C MET A 599 -9.20 12.52 -3.07
N GLN A 600 -9.88 11.77 -2.19
CA GLN A 600 -11.33 11.58 -2.22
C GLN A 600 -11.95 12.20 -0.96
N THR A 601 -12.91 13.10 -1.15
CA THR A 601 -13.52 13.84 -0.02
C THR A 601 -14.29 12.92 0.92
N LEU A 602 -14.95 11.89 0.39
CA LEU A 602 -15.75 10.93 1.16
C LEU A 602 -15.50 9.52 0.68
N THR A 603 -15.18 8.62 1.60
CA THR A 603 -15.06 7.19 1.36
C THR A 603 -15.87 6.41 2.38
N SER A 604 -16.39 5.24 2.00
CA SER A 604 -17.09 4.35 2.91
C SER A 604 -16.96 2.90 2.47
N SER A 605 -16.90 2.00 3.44
CA SER A 605 -17.02 0.56 3.17
C SER A 605 -17.96 -0.09 4.18
N ALA A 606 -18.67 -1.13 3.73
CA ALA A 606 -19.50 -1.97 4.59
C ALA A 606 -19.37 -3.43 4.18
N ILE A 607 -19.27 -4.32 5.17
CA ILE A 607 -19.15 -5.76 4.97
C ILE A 607 -20.11 -6.44 5.93
N VAL A 608 -20.95 -7.32 5.41
CA VAL A 608 -21.86 -8.16 6.19
C VAL A 608 -21.59 -9.61 5.84
N SER A 609 -21.30 -10.43 6.85
CA SER A 609 -21.05 -11.87 6.69
C SER A 609 -22.01 -12.66 7.54
N TYR A 610 -22.69 -13.63 6.91
CA TYR A 610 -23.61 -14.55 7.55
C TYR A 610 -23.18 -16.00 7.30
N ARG A 611 -22.97 -16.76 8.38
CA ARG A 611 -22.60 -18.17 8.33
C ARG A 611 -23.82 -19.04 8.60
N LEU A 612 -24.34 -19.68 7.56
CA LEU A 612 -25.48 -20.59 7.62
C LEU A 612 -24.98 -22.01 7.93
N LEU A 613 -25.58 -22.65 8.95
CA LEU A 613 -25.32 -24.04 9.34
C LEU A 613 -23.81 -24.36 9.50
N GLU A 614 -23.01 -23.39 9.97
CA GLU A 614 -21.57 -23.51 10.21
C GLU A 614 -20.70 -23.83 8.98
N ARG A 615 -21.29 -24.07 7.82
CA ARG A 615 -20.60 -24.52 6.59
C ARG A 615 -20.69 -23.57 5.42
N THR A 616 -21.75 -22.78 5.33
CA THR A 616 -21.97 -21.84 4.22
C THR A 616 -21.84 -20.42 4.70
N THR A 617 -20.93 -19.65 4.12
CA THR A 617 -20.76 -18.23 4.41
C THR A 617 -21.25 -17.40 3.24
N PHE A 618 -22.14 -16.45 3.51
CA PHE A 618 -22.56 -15.40 2.59
C PHE A 618 -21.90 -14.11 3.02
N THR A 619 -21.26 -13.40 2.09
CA THR A 619 -20.66 -12.09 2.38
C THR A 619 -21.08 -11.09 1.32
N GLY A 620 -21.67 -9.99 1.77
CA GLY A 620 -21.90 -8.80 0.97
C GLY A 620 -20.91 -7.71 1.35
N GLN A 621 -20.35 -7.03 0.36
CA GLN A 621 -19.45 -5.89 0.54
C GLN A 621 -19.95 -4.72 -0.29
N MET A 622 -19.90 -3.52 0.28
CA MET A 622 -20.13 -2.24 -0.39
C MET A 622 -18.87 -1.38 -0.25
N LEU A 623 -18.46 -0.73 -1.33
CA LEU A 623 -17.39 0.26 -1.38
C LEU A 623 -17.94 1.51 -2.07
N PHE A 624 -17.86 2.65 -1.40
CA PHE A 624 -18.22 3.96 -1.92
C PHE A 624 -17.02 4.87 -1.99
N ALA A 625 -16.90 5.63 -3.07
CA ALA A 625 -15.86 6.62 -3.31
C ALA A 625 -16.45 7.86 -3.97
N SER A 626 -16.12 9.06 -3.48
CA SER A 626 -16.63 10.34 -4.01
C SER A 626 -15.95 10.79 -5.31
N GLY A 627 -15.00 10.03 -5.84
CA GLY A 627 -14.17 10.37 -6.99
C GLY A 627 -12.87 11.09 -6.60
N LEU A 628 -11.78 10.77 -7.31
CA LEU A 628 -10.50 11.46 -7.19
C LEU A 628 -10.58 12.87 -7.75
N ARG A 629 -9.65 13.73 -7.31
CA ARG A 629 -9.55 15.10 -7.84
C ARG A 629 -9.10 15.07 -9.31
N THR A 630 -9.62 16.04 -10.05
CA THR A 630 -9.28 16.29 -11.46
C THR A 630 -9.55 17.76 -11.77
N SER A 631 -9.09 18.24 -12.91
CA SER A 631 -9.48 19.54 -13.46
C SER A 631 -10.77 19.38 -14.26
N GLU A 632 -11.59 20.41 -14.34
CA GLU A 632 -12.84 20.39 -15.12
C GLU A 632 -12.54 20.41 -16.62
N ASN A 633 -11.54 21.18 -17.00
CA ASN A 633 -10.99 21.30 -18.35
C ASN A 633 -9.55 21.85 -18.24
N GLU A 634 -8.84 21.98 -19.37
CA GLU A 634 -7.45 22.47 -19.41
C GLU A 634 -7.29 23.89 -18.88
N ASP A 635 -8.29 24.79 -19.03
CA ASP A 635 -8.25 26.15 -18.52
C ASP A 635 -8.61 26.26 -17.04
N ALA A 636 -9.26 25.25 -16.47
CA ALA A 636 -9.66 25.25 -15.06
C ALA A 636 -8.45 25.14 -14.14
N LYS A 637 -8.61 25.64 -12.91
CA LYS A 637 -7.57 25.48 -11.88
C LYS A 637 -7.33 24.00 -11.62
N THR A 638 -6.06 23.62 -11.56
CA THR A 638 -5.60 22.24 -11.33
C THR A 638 -6.28 21.62 -10.12
N ASN A 639 -6.80 20.40 -10.29
CA ASN A 639 -7.49 19.59 -9.28
C ASN A 639 -8.70 20.28 -8.60
N SER A 640 -9.33 21.25 -9.28
CA SER A 640 -10.48 22.01 -8.74
C SER A 640 -11.78 21.21 -8.70
N SER A 641 -11.92 20.21 -9.54
CA SER A 641 -13.10 19.34 -9.68
C SER A 641 -12.83 17.92 -9.13
N HIS A 642 -13.68 16.97 -9.43
CA HIS A 642 -13.52 15.56 -9.08
C HIS A 642 -14.20 14.64 -10.10
N SER A 643 -13.64 13.44 -10.27
CA SER A 643 -14.27 12.37 -11.06
C SER A 643 -15.63 11.99 -10.47
N PRO A 644 -16.56 11.44 -11.26
CA PRO A 644 -17.86 10.98 -10.76
C PRO A 644 -17.72 9.99 -9.60
N SER A 645 -18.59 10.12 -8.60
CA SER A 645 -18.66 9.16 -7.50
C SER A 645 -19.14 7.79 -7.98
N TYR A 646 -18.72 6.74 -7.27
CA TYR A 646 -19.16 5.38 -7.57
C TYR A 646 -19.42 4.56 -6.30
N THR A 647 -20.31 3.55 -6.43
CA THR A 647 -20.59 2.59 -5.37
C THR A 647 -20.53 1.18 -5.94
N ILE A 648 -19.64 0.35 -5.42
CA ILE A 648 -19.45 -1.02 -5.87
C ILE A 648 -19.99 -1.98 -4.83
N TYR A 649 -20.81 -2.92 -5.28
CA TYR A 649 -21.32 -4.01 -4.45
C TYR A 649 -20.71 -5.33 -4.92
N ASN A 650 -20.15 -6.08 -3.98
CA ASN A 650 -19.57 -7.40 -4.21
C ASN A 650 -20.32 -8.44 -3.38
N LEU A 651 -20.42 -9.65 -3.90
CA LEU A 651 -21.08 -10.77 -3.23
C LEU A 651 -20.17 -12.01 -3.25
N SER A 652 -20.14 -12.74 -2.14
CA SER A 652 -19.45 -14.03 -2.03
C SER A 652 -20.33 -15.07 -1.38
N ILE A 653 -20.31 -16.28 -1.90
CA ILE A 653 -20.89 -17.48 -1.28
C ILE A 653 -19.80 -18.54 -1.24
N ALA A 654 -19.50 -19.07 -0.05
CA ALA A 654 -18.51 -20.11 0.14
C ALA A 654 -19.10 -21.24 0.99
N HIS A 655 -18.97 -22.50 0.53
CA HIS A 655 -19.43 -23.69 1.25
C HIS A 655 -18.28 -24.64 1.52
N VAL A 656 -18.20 -25.15 2.76
CA VAL A 656 -17.19 -26.12 3.19
C VAL A 656 -17.81 -27.51 3.28
N PHE A 657 -17.32 -28.42 2.46
CA PHE A 657 -17.68 -29.84 2.47
C PHE A 657 -16.66 -30.58 3.35
N PRO A 658 -17.08 -31.28 4.42
CA PRO A 658 -16.22 -32.25 5.09
C PRO A 658 -15.95 -33.42 4.13
N LEU A 659 -14.70 -33.86 4.07
CA LEU A 659 -14.34 -35.04 3.29
C LEU A 659 -14.31 -36.30 4.17
N PRO A 660 -14.38 -37.52 3.59
CA PRO A 660 -14.37 -38.75 4.38
C PRO A 660 -13.05 -39.05 5.09
N TRP A 661 -12.00 -38.36 4.75
CA TRP A 661 -10.68 -38.49 5.37
C TRP A 661 -10.55 -37.53 6.57
N GLU A 662 -9.98 -38.01 7.68
CA GLU A 662 -9.86 -37.24 8.93
C GLU A 662 -9.15 -35.90 8.72
N GLY A 663 -9.75 -34.84 9.22
CA GLY A 663 -9.22 -33.48 9.14
C GLY A 663 -9.31 -32.80 7.77
N GLN A 664 -9.72 -33.52 6.72
CA GLN A 664 -9.78 -32.97 5.37
C GLN A 664 -11.12 -32.33 5.07
N LYS A 665 -11.08 -31.26 4.28
CA LYS A 665 -12.28 -30.55 3.84
C LYS A 665 -12.04 -29.90 2.48
N PHE A 666 -13.13 -29.66 1.75
CA PHE A 666 -13.11 -28.96 0.47
C PHE A 666 -14.00 -27.72 0.54
N LEU A 667 -13.46 -26.56 0.17
CA LEU A 667 -14.21 -25.32 0.03
C LEU A 667 -14.54 -25.10 -1.45
N LEU A 668 -15.80 -24.81 -1.73
CA LEU A 668 -16.24 -24.27 -3.00
C LEU A 668 -16.78 -22.87 -2.79
N GLY A 669 -16.26 -21.89 -3.53
CA GLY A 669 -16.66 -20.49 -3.47
C GLY A 669 -17.08 -19.95 -4.83
N PHE A 670 -18.04 -19.04 -4.80
CA PHE A 670 -18.50 -18.25 -5.94
C PHE A 670 -18.55 -16.77 -5.54
N ASP A 671 -17.92 -15.93 -6.34
CA ASP A 671 -17.78 -14.51 -6.05
C ASP A 671 -18.26 -13.67 -7.24
N ILE A 672 -18.97 -12.58 -6.96
CA ILE A 672 -19.36 -11.57 -7.93
C ILE A 672 -18.77 -10.24 -7.49
N VAL A 673 -17.89 -9.68 -8.29
CA VAL A 673 -17.35 -8.34 -8.11
C VAL A 673 -18.15 -7.38 -8.99
N ASN A 674 -18.52 -6.22 -8.44
CA ASN A 674 -19.36 -5.21 -9.09
C ASN A 674 -20.71 -5.81 -9.55
N LEU A 675 -21.51 -6.28 -8.61
CA LEU A 675 -22.80 -6.98 -8.80
C LEU A 675 -23.74 -6.25 -9.78
N PHE A 676 -23.80 -4.92 -9.74
CA PHE A 676 -24.71 -4.12 -10.55
C PHE A 676 -24.11 -3.64 -11.87
N ASP A 677 -22.86 -4.06 -12.21
CA ASP A 677 -22.15 -3.68 -13.45
C ASP A 677 -22.02 -2.17 -13.64
N GLN A 678 -21.78 -1.44 -12.55
CA GLN A 678 -21.54 0.00 -12.61
C GLN A 678 -20.28 0.27 -13.44
N ARG A 679 -20.39 1.17 -14.43
CA ARG A 679 -19.24 1.66 -15.21
C ARG A 679 -18.71 2.91 -14.53
N TYR A 680 -17.45 2.89 -14.14
CA TYR A 680 -16.84 3.98 -13.39
C TYR A 680 -15.34 4.10 -13.69
N TYR A 681 -14.86 5.31 -13.58
CA TYR A 681 -13.43 5.59 -13.54
C TYR A 681 -12.99 5.69 -12.07
N ILE A 682 -11.84 5.10 -11.76
CA ILE A 682 -11.10 5.31 -10.52
C ILE A 682 -10.47 6.69 -10.58
N ASN A 683 -9.81 6.98 -11.70
CA ASN A 683 -9.22 8.27 -12.05
C ASN A 683 -9.55 8.62 -13.50
N GLN A 684 -9.84 9.89 -13.76
CA GLN A 684 -9.92 10.47 -15.11
C GLN A 684 -8.64 11.27 -15.34
N GLY A 685 -7.84 10.88 -16.35
CA GLY A 685 -6.48 11.36 -16.53
C GLY A 685 -6.36 12.84 -16.94
N GLU A 686 -7.38 13.43 -17.55
CA GLU A 686 -7.33 14.83 -17.96
C GLU A 686 -7.30 15.75 -16.74
N GLY A 687 -6.27 16.60 -16.66
CA GLY A 687 -6.13 17.63 -15.65
C GLY A 687 -5.77 17.16 -14.25
N SER A 688 -5.27 15.92 -14.08
CA SER A 688 -4.69 15.44 -12.82
C SER A 688 -3.18 15.61 -12.83
N ILE A 689 -2.62 16.23 -11.81
CA ILE A 689 -1.17 16.28 -11.63
C ILE A 689 -0.63 14.86 -11.62
N GLY A 690 0.30 14.57 -12.53
CA GLY A 690 1.11 13.36 -12.51
C GLY A 690 0.51 12.09 -13.13
N LEU A 691 -0.75 12.07 -13.60
CA LEU A 691 -1.34 10.91 -14.27
C LEU A 691 -2.16 11.34 -15.50
N GLY A 692 -1.52 11.30 -16.67
CA GLY A 692 -2.14 11.70 -17.95
C GLY A 692 -3.12 10.68 -18.55
N VAL A 693 -3.43 9.55 -17.88
CA VAL A 693 -4.25 8.46 -18.43
C VAL A 693 -5.39 8.10 -17.50
N SER A 694 -6.59 7.94 -18.06
CA SER A 694 -7.76 7.46 -17.31
C SER A 694 -7.62 6.01 -16.88
N HIS A 695 -8.18 5.64 -15.74
CA HIS A 695 -8.16 4.28 -15.17
C HIS A 695 -9.58 3.79 -14.86
N ALA A 696 -10.07 2.87 -15.68
CA ALA A 696 -11.41 2.33 -15.55
C ALA A 696 -11.48 1.18 -14.53
N GLY A 697 -12.46 1.25 -13.64
CA GLY A 697 -12.72 0.21 -12.66
C GLY A 697 -13.19 -1.10 -13.27
N MET A 698 -13.19 -2.16 -12.46
CA MET A 698 -13.55 -3.52 -12.88
C MET A 698 -15.06 -3.60 -13.18
N PRO A 699 -15.50 -4.06 -14.37
CA PRO A 699 -16.91 -4.35 -14.65
C PRO A 699 -17.35 -5.56 -13.84
N ARG A 700 -18.67 -5.89 -13.87
CA ARG A 700 -19.17 -7.09 -13.23
C ARG A 700 -18.36 -8.32 -13.68
N SER A 701 -17.77 -8.98 -12.70
CA SER A 701 -16.86 -10.10 -12.88
C SER A 701 -17.22 -11.25 -11.94
N PHE A 702 -17.05 -12.47 -12.43
CA PHE A 702 -17.41 -13.70 -11.74
C PHE A 702 -16.15 -14.54 -11.49
N PHE A 703 -16.03 -15.11 -10.28
CA PHE A 703 -14.92 -15.98 -9.92
C PHE A 703 -15.43 -17.23 -9.20
N PHE A 704 -14.78 -18.36 -9.47
CA PHE A 704 -15.01 -19.65 -8.81
C PHE A 704 -13.73 -20.08 -8.09
N ARG A 705 -13.86 -20.55 -6.85
CA ARG A 705 -12.76 -21.00 -6.01
C ARG A 705 -12.99 -22.43 -5.54
N GLY A 706 -12.03 -23.32 -5.78
CA GLY A 706 -11.98 -24.64 -5.17
C GLY A 706 -10.73 -24.76 -4.31
N GLN A 707 -10.86 -25.13 -3.04
CA GLN A 707 -9.72 -25.31 -2.13
C GLN A 707 -9.86 -26.59 -1.33
N TRP A 708 -8.86 -27.45 -1.46
CA TRP A 708 -8.73 -28.67 -0.68
C TRP A 708 -7.77 -28.44 0.47
N PHE A 709 -8.22 -28.75 1.70
CA PHE A 709 -7.42 -28.70 2.92
C PHE A 709 -7.12 -30.11 3.40
N PHE A 710 -5.87 -30.36 3.81
CA PHE A 710 -5.38 -31.64 4.27
C PHE A 710 -4.36 -31.51 5.41
#